data_5f91c22ddaa0dd6c8b79bcb49fb5221b
#
_entry.id   5f91c22ddaa0dd6c8b79bcb49fb5221b
#
_cell.length_a   1.000
_cell.length_b   1.000
_cell.length_c   1.000
_cell.angle_alpha   90.00
_cell.angle_beta   90.00
_cell.angle_gamma   90.00
#
_symmetry.space_group_name_H-M   'P 1'
#
loop_
_entity.id
_entity.type
_entity.pdbx_description
1 polymer ?
#
loop_
_entity_poly.entity_id
_entity_poly.type
_entity_poly.pdbx_seq_one_letter_code
_entity_poly.pdbx_strand_id
1 'polypeptide(L)'
;MSELDFQEDNSESLDIKGLIMRYLRYWYLFVIGVALALTAAHLYLRYSTPVYSVKATILIKDESGADLANSGVFGDLAGLKANKSFSNEVLIIKSKGLMERVLLELGLEVSYFGEGRIKSPELYGGRSPIKAVITQLDSAGLGRSFVVEVESGNTFSIWEGENKVSTHKFGEQIKKSYGSFTIVADSDLMDDKGRRVLVRFNDLRKLASRYSKQLGVKSVNEFATVMELSLTDPVPAKGKDILNKLIEVYNRETISEKNLAVTKTIQFIDERLVYLTAELSDVEQDVQEYLQENRIIDQSASGGLYLSTAHGLNQQITENEIKLEILESVESYLQKEENKYELVPTSLDISDQTLGGLIGNFNELQNQRRRLGRSVTENNPVLRNVNEQLEVLRLNILENIRNIREGLLVVRRNLEANARQFESQVRQVPSMQRELTKISRQQGVKEGLYLYLLQKREEAALSQAITPSNSRVIDPAAAGGSPIEPQSTNIYLMALLAGLAIPFAGIFLRDMLNDTVQEVRDVEKATTTPILGEIGHNNTEEMLVISQQSRSSSAELFRLLRANLQFAAGGKENKVILVTSSMSGEGKTFFSLNLAASLMMTGKKVVVLGFDLRKPKLTQGVNLPNNIGITNYLISDSVQIEDMIQFAPDMPELAIIGSGPIPPNPAELMLLPKIGVLIDELKAAFDYIILDSSPVGQVADTLALAPYIDSSLYIVRYNYTHKKQLQIIDDLYKSRKLKHPMIVLNDAKKSNSYGYSYGYGYGYGNYYEEESKGLGSKLRKLVK
;
A
#
# COMPACT_ATOMS: atom_id res chain seq x y z
N MET A 1 55.51 -14.74 32.87
CA MET A 1 54.29 -15.61 33.00
C MET A 1 53.10 -14.68 33.09
N SER A 2 52.41 -14.64 32.04
CA SER A 2 51.33 -13.66 31.76
C SER A 2 50.06 -14.03 32.50
N GLU A 3 49.56 -13.08 33.28
CA GLU A 3 48.22 -13.12 33.83
C GLU A 3 47.21 -13.01 32.69
N LEU A 4 46.36 -14.01 32.54
CA LEU A 4 45.22 -14.03 31.65
C LEU A 4 44.07 -13.26 32.32
N ASP A 5 43.84 -12.05 31.83
CA ASP A 5 42.63 -11.29 32.10
C ASP A 5 41.43 -12.03 31.49
N PHE A 6 40.65 -12.67 32.34
CA PHE A 6 39.29 -13.09 32.00
C PHE A 6 38.39 -11.84 32.04
N GLN A 7 38.19 -11.23 30.88
CA GLN A 7 37.05 -10.36 30.70
C GLN A 7 35.79 -11.23 30.76
N GLU A 8 35.05 -11.14 31.86
CA GLU A 8 33.68 -11.62 31.93
C GLU A 8 32.83 -10.83 30.93
N ASP A 9 32.48 -11.51 29.86
CA ASP A 9 31.55 -11.06 28.85
C ASP A 9 30.15 -10.95 29.50
N ASN A 10 29.82 -9.74 29.97
CA ASN A 10 28.50 -9.39 30.48
C ASN A 10 27.49 -9.42 29.34
N SER A 11 27.19 -10.61 28.80
CA SER A 11 26.01 -10.80 28.01
C SER A 11 24.78 -10.54 28.88
N GLU A 12 24.16 -9.38 28.70
CA GLU A 12 22.84 -9.05 29.26
C GLU A 12 21.85 -10.16 28.91
N SER A 13 21.72 -11.15 29.75
CA SER A 13 20.63 -12.12 29.65
C SER A 13 19.34 -11.34 29.89
N LEU A 14 18.66 -10.98 28.79
CA LEU A 14 17.31 -10.42 28.83
C LEU A 14 16.43 -11.34 29.67
N ASP A 15 16.03 -10.89 30.86
CA ASP A 15 15.10 -11.62 31.71
C ASP A 15 13.71 -11.66 31.06
N ILE A 16 13.59 -12.54 30.03
CA ILE A 16 12.38 -12.73 29.26
C ILE A 16 11.19 -13.09 30.17
N LYS A 17 11.45 -13.84 31.26
CA LYS A 17 10.41 -14.25 32.20
C LYS A 17 9.90 -13.07 33.05
N GLY A 18 10.77 -12.20 33.48
CA GLY A 18 10.40 -10.96 34.19
C GLY A 18 9.65 -9.99 33.31
N LEU A 19 10.08 -9.86 32.02
CA LEU A 19 9.39 -9.08 31.01
C LEU A 19 7.95 -9.60 30.77
N ILE A 20 7.80 -10.88 30.50
CA ILE A 20 6.48 -11.49 30.25
C ILE A 20 5.55 -11.30 31.47
N MET A 21 6.04 -11.56 32.71
CA MET A 21 5.21 -11.39 33.90
C MET A 21 4.78 -9.93 34.13
N ARG A 22 5.58 -8.96 33.72
CA ARG A 22 5.27 -7.53 33.79
C ARG A 22 4.12 -7.16 32.87
N TYR A 23 4.12 -7.64 31.63
CA TYR A 23 3.03 -7.41 30.68
C TYR A 23 1.77 -8.23 31.02
N LEU A 24 1.91 -9.44 31.50
CA LEU A 24 0.80 -10.27 31.98
C LEU A 24 0.00 -9.62 33.11
N ARG A 25 0.61 -8.78 33.93
CA ARG A 25 -0.09 -8.00 34.95
C ARG A 25 -1.15 -7.06 34.36
N TYR A 26 -0.95 -6.60 33.09
CA TYR A 26 -1.85 -5.69 32.39
C TYR A 26 -2.62 -6.37 31.28
N TRP A 27 -2.81 -7.71 31.36
CA TRP A 27 -3.48 -8.51 30.31
C TRP A 27 -4.84 -7.94 29.87
N TYR A 28 -5.58 -7.31 30.82
CA TYR A 28 -6.86 -6.67 30.52
C TYR A 28 -6.79 -5.55 29.50
N LEU A 29 -5.67 -4.77 29.48
CA LEU A 29 -5.45 -3.72 28.50
C LEU A 29 -5.29 -4.30 27.08
N PHE A 30 -4.64 -5.46 26.97
CA PHE A 30 -4.50 -6.16 25.68
C PHE A 30 -5.84 -6.69 25.20
N VAL A 31 -6.65 -7.26 26.09
CA VAL A 31 -7.99 -7.75 25.73
C VAL A 31 -8.89 -6.58 25.28
N ILE A 32 -8.89 -5.48 26.00
CA ILE A 32 -9.65 -4.27 25.63
C ILE A 32 -9.14 -3.70 24.31
N GLY A 33 -7.82 -3.58 24.16
CA GLY A 33 -7.18 -3.05 22.94
C GLY A 33 -7.55 -3.88 21.72
N VAL A 34 -7.44 -5.19 21.80
CA VAL A 34 -7.82 -6.13 20.72
C VAL A 34 -9.33 -6.07 20.44
N ALA A 35 -10.16 -6.04 21.47
CA ALA A 35 -11.62 -5.94 21.29
C ALA A 35 -12.02 -4.64 20.58
N LEU A 36 -11.45 -3.50 20.97
CA LEU A 36 -11.69 -2.21 20.33
C LEU A 36 -11.19 -2.19 18.88
N ALA A 37 -9.97 -2.69 18.63
CA ALA A 37 -9.40 -2.76 17.30
C ALA A 37 -10.20 -3.67 16.37
N LEU A 38 -10.62 -4.86 16.82
CA LEU A 38 -11.46 -5.78 16.04
C LEU A 38 -12.85 -5.19 15.78
N THR A 39 -13.42 -4.48 16.76
CA THR A 39 -14.71 -3.80 16.59
C THR A 39 -14.59 -2.70 15.52
N ALA A 40 -13.54 -1.89 15.59
CA ALA A 40 -13.25 -0.86 14.58
C ALA A 40 -13.05 -1.47 13.19
N ALA A 41 -12.29 -2.57 13.08
CA ALA A 41 -12.09 -3.30 11.84
C ALA A 41 -13.40 -3.87 11.29
N HIS A 42 -14.24 -4.43 12.15
CA HIS A 42 -15.57 -4.93 11.76
C HIS A 42 -16.47 -3.81 11.24
N LEU A 43 -16.50 -2.68 11.93
CA LEU A 43 -17.24 -1.50 11.46
C LEU A 43 -16.70 -0.99 10.14
N TYR A 44 -15.39 -0.89 9.99
CA TYR A 44 -14.75 -0.50 8.73
C TYR A 44 -15.15 -1.44 7.58
N LEU A 45 -15.03 -2.76 7.77
CA LEU A 45 -15.42 -3.76 6.77
C LEU A 45 -16.92 -3.70 6.44
N ARG A 46 -17.77 -3.47 7.42
CA ARG A 46 -19.22 -3.35 7.23
C ARG A 46 -19.58 -2.13 6.39
N TYR A 47 -18.82 -1.03 6.53
CA TYR A 47 -19.11 0.22 5.83
C TYR A 47 -18.24 0.46 4.59
N SER A 48 -17.21 -0.32 4.33
CA SER A 48 -16.45 -0.27 3.08
C SER A 48 -17.27 -0.82 1.91
N THR A 49 -17.03 -0.31 0.70
CA THR A 49 -17.63 -0.82 -0.53
C THR A 49 -16.81 -2.00 -1.04
N PRO A 50 -17.41 -3.19 -1.20
CA PRO A 50 -16.71 -4.33 -1.77
C PRO A 50 -16.39 -4.06 -3.25
N VAL A 51 -15.19 -4.44 -3.69
CA VAL A 51 -14.75 -4.35 -5.09
C VAL A 51 -14.50 -5.76 -5.58
N TYR A 52 -15.02 -6.06 -6.78
CA TYR A 52 -14.90 -7.37 -7.40
C TYR A 52 -13.97 -7.32 -8.60
N SER A 53 -13.23 -8.40 -8.85
CA SER A 53 -12.49 -8.59 -10.08
C SER A 53 -13.36 -9.30 -11.09
N VAL A 54 -13.45 -8.72 -12.28
CA VAL A 54 -14.08 -9.32 -13.44
C VAL A 54 -13.00 -9.65 -14.45
N LYS A 55 -13.03 -10.84 -15.00
CA LYS A 55 -12.04 -11.34 -15.95
C LYS A 55 -12.71 -11.87 -17.20
N ALA A 56 -12.06 -11.69 -18.34
CA ALA A 56 -12.42 -12.27 -19.62
C ALA A 56 -11.15 -12.74 -20.34
N THR A 57 -11.25 -13.80 -21.13
CA THR A 57 -10.12 -14.32 -21.89
C THR A 57 -10.44 -14.27 -23.38
N ILE A 58 -9.55 -13.65 -24.15
CA ILE A 58 -9.68 -13.58 -25.61
C ILE A 58 -8.42 -14.14 -26.28
N LEU A 59 -8.62 -14.82 -27.39
CA LEU A 59 -7.55 -15.22 -28.31
C LEU A 59 -7.46 -14.18 -29.42
N ILE A 60 -6.29 -13.62 -29.66
CA ILE A 60 -6.02 -12.79 -30.83
C ILE A 60 -5.41 -13.68 -31.91
N LYS A 61 -6.05 -13.71 -33.08
CA LYS A 61 -5.51 -14.42 -34.22
C LYS A 61 -4.35 -13.63 -34.82
N ASP A 62 -3.20 -14.25 -34.89
CA ASP A 62 -2.03 -13.66 -35.57
C ASP A 62 -2.11 -13.98 -37.05
N GLU A 63 -2.41 -12.97 -37.89
CA GLU A 63 -2.51 -13.15 -39.35
C GLU A 63 -1.14 -13.31 -40.02
N SER A 64 -0.04 -13.00 -39.29
CA SER A 64 1.31 -13.10 -39.81
C SER A 64 1.84 -14.55 -39.92
N GLY A 65 1.14 -15.52 -39.31
CA GLY A 65 1.59 -16.92 -39.27
C GLY A 65 1.24 -17.76 -40.51
N ALA A 66 0.21 -17.40 -41.29
CA ALA A 66 -0.25 -18.24 -42.39
C ALA A 66 0.59 -18.06 -43.67
N ASP A 67 1.10 -16.86 -43.95
CA ASP A 67 1.90 -16.58 -45.15
C ASP A 67 3.41 -16.83 -45.01
N LEU A 68 3.93 -16.87 -43.79
CA LEU A 68 5.37 -17.03 -43.47
C LEU A 68 5.79 -18.48 -43.22
N ALA A 69 4.85 -19.40 -43.01
CA ALA A 69 5.14 -20.82 -42.82
C ALA A 69 5.77 -21.49 -44.07
N ASN A 70 5.68 -20.86 -45.22
CA ASN A 70 6.27 -21.35 -46.48
C ASN A 70 7.67 -20.79 -46.81
N SER A 71 8.20 -19.84 -46.03
CA SER A 71 9.54 -19.29 -46.25
C SER A 71 10.50 -19.67 -45.11
N GLY A 72 11.17 -20.78 -45.27
CA GLY A 72 12.01 -21.45 -44.28
C GLY A 72 13.32 -20.74 -43.86
N VAL A 73 13.44 -19.40 -43.91
CA VAL A 73 14.71 -18.70 -43.62
C VAL A 73 14.57 -17.62 -42.50
N PHE A 74 13.35 -17.30 -41.98
CA PHE A 74 13.17 -16.18 -41.05
C PHE A 74 12.40 -16.52 -39.76
N GLY A 75 12.55 -17.73 -39.23
CA GLY A 75 11.87 -18.16 -37.99
C GLY A 75 12.10 -17.26 -36.77
N ASP A 76 13.34 -16.76 -36.61
CA ASP A 76 13.69 -15.92 -35.45
C ASP A 76 13.17 -14.48 -35.55
N LEU A 77 12.97 -13.95 -36.76
CA LEU A 77 12.37 -12.61 -36.94
C LEU A 77 10.84 -12.61 -36.80
N ALA A 78 10.19 -13.74 -37.02
CA ALA A 78 8.74 -13.89 -36.86
C ALA A 78 8.31 -13.69 -35.39
N GLY A 79 9.10 -14.20 -34.43
CA GLY A 79 8.84 -14.02 -33.00
C GLY A 79 8.91 -12.56 -32.55
N LEU A 80 9.81 -11.76 -33.11
CA LEU A 80 9.95 -10.33 -32.79
C LEU A 80 8.79 -9.51 -33.39
N LYS A 81 8.28 -9.88 -34.56
CA LYS A 81 7.12 -9.23 -35.19
C LYS A 81 5.82 -9.57 -34.47
N ALA A 82 5.62 -10.83 -34.07
CA ALA A 82 4.45 -11.26 -33.33
C ALA A 82 4.33 -10.53 -31.97
N ASN A 83 5.44 -10.38 -31.23
CA ASN A 83 5.45 -9.63 -29.97
C ASN A 83 5.14 -8.13 -30.15
N LYS A 84 5.56 -7.55 -31.27
CA LYS A 84 5.29 -6.14 -31.57
C LYS A 84 3.83 -5.91 -31.93
N SER A 85 3.21 -6.83 -32.68
CA SER A 85 1.78 -6.84 -33.00
C SER A 85 0.93 -6.99 -31.73
N PHE A 86 1.26 -7.95 -30.87
CA PHE A 86 0.57 -8.16 -29.59
C PHE A 86 0.60 -6.93 -28.67
N SER A 87 1.76 -6.28 -28.54
CA SER A 87 1.91 -5.07 -27.73
C SER A 87 1.05 -3.91 -28.24
N ASN A 88 0.90 -3.80 -29.55
CA ASN A 88 0.03 -2.80 -30.18
C ASN A 88 -1.44 -3.07 -29.86
N GLU A 89 -1.88 -4.31 -29.93
CA GLU A 89 -3.27 -4.68 -29.61
C GLU A 89 -3.60 -4.40 -28.15
N VAL A 90 -2.65 -4.63 -27.22
CA VAL A 90 -2.79 -4.24 -25.80
C VAL A 90 -3.02 -2.73 -25.67
N LEU A 91 -2.28 -1.90 -26.41
CA LEU A 91 -2.43 -0.45 -26.38
C LEU A 91 -3.77 0.00 -26.93
N ILE A 92 -4.27 -0.66 -27.99
CA ILE A 92 -5.56 -0.36 -28.59
C ILE A 92 -6.70 -0.69 -27.64
N ILE A 93 -6.69 -1.89 -27.06
CA ILE A 93 -7.71 -2.30 -26.08
C ILE A 93 -7.72 -1.38 -24.85
N LYS A 94 -6.54 -0.88 -24.42
CA LYS A 94 -6.41 0.10 -23.34
C LYS A 94 -6.69 1.54 -23.74
N SER A 95 -6.99 1.81 -25.00
CA SER A 95 -7.19 3.17 -25.47
C SER A 95 -8.40 3.83 -24.81
N LYS A 96 -8.25 5.12 -24.47
CA LYS A 96 -9.34 5.90 -23.88
C LYS A 96 -10.51 6.07 -24.87
N GLY A 97 -10.22 6.19 -26.16
CA GLY A 97 -11.24 6.37 -27.19
C GLY A 97 -12.13 5.14 -27.35
N LEU A 98 -11.56 3.93 -27.28
CA LEU A 98 -12.32 2.69 -27.30
C LEU A 98 -13.20 2.57 -26.04
N MET A 99 -12.61 2.85 -24.87
CA MET A 99 -13.35 2.81 -23.61
C MET A 99 -14.47 3.86 -23.55
N GLU A 100 -14.26 5.06 -24.08
CA GLU A 100 -15.30 6.11 -24.15
C GLU A 100 -16.52 5.64 -24.94
N ARG A 101 -16.31 4.96 -26.08
CA ARG A 101 -17.40 4.38 -26.88
C ARG A 101 -18.12 3.26 -26.15
N VAL A 102 -17.38 2.38 -25.49
CA VAL A 102 -17.95 1.32 -24.66
C VAL A 102 -18.89 1.89 -23.60
N LEU A 103 -18.43 2.91 -22.88
CA LEU A 103 -19.22 3.55 -21.83
C LEU A 103 -20.45 4.28 -22.38
N LEU A 104 -20.31 4.91 -23.55
CA LEU A 104 -21.41 5.56 -24.25
C LEU A 104 -22.47 4.54 -24.67
N GLU A 105 -22.08 3.43 -25.31
CA GLU A 105 -23.02 2.39 -25.76
C GLU A 105 -23.72 1.67 -24.59
N LEU A 106 -23.08 1.62 -23.42
CA LEU A 106 -23.69 1.10 -22.20
C LEU A 106 -24.55 2.14 -21.46
N GLY A 107 -24.63 3.38 -21.97
CA GLY A 107 -25.40 4.45 -21.34
C GLY A 107 -24.86 4.90 -19.99
N LEU A 108 -23.55 4.76 -19.76
CA LEU A 108 -22.88 5.14 -18.50
C LEU A 108 -22.61 6.64 -18.39
N GLU A 109 -23.22 7.45 -19.26
CA GLU A 109 -23.33 8.91 -19.11
C GLU A 109 -24.08 9.28 -17.83
N VAL A 110 -24.96 8.39 -17.36
CA VAL A 110 -25.71 8.57 -16.13
C VAL A 110 -25.48 7.38 -15.21
N SER A 111 -25.15 7.66 -13.96
CA SER A 111 -25.09 6.67 -12.88
C SER A 111 -26.17 6.91 -11.86
N TYR A 112 -26.73 5.84 -11.31
CA TYR A 112 -27.79 5.86 -10.33
C TYR A 112 -27.31 5.25 -9.04
N PHE A 113 -27.64 5.88 -7.90
CA PHE A 113 -27.29 5.38 -6.56
C PHE A 113 -28.54 5.39 -5.69
N GLY A 114 -28.76 4.31 -4.95
CA GLY A 114 -29.82 4.29 -3.95
C GLY A 114 -29.43 5.18 -2.76
N GLU A 115 -30.31 6.08 -2.32
CA GLU A 115 -30.05 6.89 -1.15
C GLU A 115 -30.14 6.03 0.12
N GLY A 116 -29.02 5.81 0.78
CA GLY A 116 -28.90 5.09 2.06
C GLY A 116 -28.36 6.00 3.15
N ARG A 117 -28.70 5.74 4.41
CA ARG A 117 -28.22 6.55 5.54
C ARG A 117 -26.71 6.60 5.69
N ILE A 118 -25.98 5.57 5.25
CA ILE A 118 -24.51 5.45 5.40
C ILE A 118 -23.85 5.06 4.09
N LYS A 119 -24.49 4.24 3.26
CA LYS A 119 -23.99 3.81 1.94
C LYS A 119 -25.02 4.11 0.88
N SER A 120 -24.55 4.62 -0.26
CA SER A 120 -25.34 4.79 -1.46
C SER A 120 -24.87 3.80 -2.51
N PRO A 121 -25.44 2.58 -2.55
CA PRO A 121 -25.04 1.56 -3.53
C PRO A 121 -25.41 2.00 -4.93
N GLU A 122 -24.53 1.72 -5.91
CA GLU A 122 -24.83 1.97 -7.32
C GLU A 122 -25.91 1.00 -7.81
N LEU A 123 -26.94 1.55 -8.43
CA LEU A 123 -28.04 0.80 -9.04
C LEU A 123 -27.74 0.62 -10.52
N TYR A 124 -27.44 -0.60 -10.95
CA TYR A 124 -27.08 -0.94 -12.32
C TYR A 124 -27.94 -2.10 -12.83
N GLY A 125 -28.14 -2.17 -14.15
CA GLY A 125 -28.77 -3.31 -14.80
C GLY A 125 -30.24 -3.51 -14.44
N GLY A 126 -31.07 -2.49 -14.59
CA GLY A 126 -32.52 -2.57 -14.33
C GLY A 126 -32.91 -2.50 -12.85
N ARG A 127 -31.95 -2.23 -11.93
CA ARG A 127 -32.25 -2.01 -10.50
C ARG A 127 -32.67 -0.58 -10.17
N SER A 128 -32.54 0.34 -11.11
CA SER A 128 -32.98 1.72 -10.94
C SER A 128 -34.44 1.86 -11.36
N PRO A 129 -35.34 2.42 -10.54
CA PRO A 129 -36.73 2.65 -10.92
C PRO A 129 -36.90 3.76 -11.95
N ILE A 130 -35.83 4.46 -12.27
CA ILE A 130 -35.83 5.58 -13.19
C ILE A 130 -34.66 5.48 -14.17
N LYS A 131 -34.85 6.03 -15.38
CA LYS A 131 -33.82 6.21 -16.39
C LYS A 131 -33.81 7.65 -16.86
N ALA A 132 -32.68 8.34 -16.76
CA ALA A 132 -32.50 9.67 -17.30
C ALA A 132 -31.91 9.60 -18.70
N VAL A 133 -32.55 10.28 -19.64
CA VAL A 133 -32.13 10.43 -21.03
C VAL A 133 -31.63 11.86 -21.22
N ILE A 134 -30.36 12.02 -21.53
CA ILE A 134 -29.73 13.32 -21.75
C ILE A 134 -30.06 13.75 -23.17
N THR A 135 -30.69 14.92 -23.32
CA THR A 135 -30.92 15.54 -24.64
C THR A 135 -29.76 16.44 -25.02
N GLN A 136 -29.30 17.27 -24.05
CA GLN A 136 -28.18 18.17 -24.22
C GLN A 136 -27.58 18.42 -22.83
N LEU A 137 -26.27 18.33 -22.69
CA LEU A 137 -25.57 18.62 -21.45
C LEU A 137 -24.35 19.47 -21.75
N ASP A 138 -24.24 20.60 -21.05
CA ASP A 138 -23.07 21.47 -21.13
C ASP A 138 -21.95 20.98 -20.21
N SER A 139 -20.75 21.48 -20.41
CA SER A 139 -19.59 21.14 -19.58
C SER A 139 -19.83 21.40 -18.09
N ALA A 140 -20.66 22.39 -17.74
CA ALA A 140 -21.05 22.71 -16.38
C ALA A 140 -22.01 21.67 -15.74
N GLY A 141 -22.66 20.84 -16.54
CA GLY A 141 -23.53 19.75 -16.11
C GLY A 141 -22.77 18.46 -15.81
N LEU A 142 -21.57 18.32 -16.35
CA LEU A 142 -20.74 17.13 -16.16
C LEU A 142 -20.28 17.01 -14.69
N GLY A 143 -20.52 15.84 -14.10
CA GLY A 143 -20.19 15.56 -12.69
C GLY A 143 -21.25 16.02 -11.68
N ARG A 144 -22.30 16.71 -12.12
CA ARG A 144 -23.40 17.10 -11.23
C ARG A 144 -24.23 15.89 -10.81
N SER A 145 -24.78 16.00 -9.60
CA SER A 145 -25.70 15.00 -9.04
C SER A 145 -26.90 15.69 -8.42
N PHE A 146 -28.04 15.04 -8.52
CA PHE A 146 -29.28 15.44 -7.87
C PHE A 146 -30.05 14.19 -7.46
N VAL A 147 -30.96 14.35 -6.48
CA VAL A 147 -31.80 13.24 -6.03
C VAL A 147 -33.16 13.34 -6.66
N VAL A 148 -33.64 12.21 -7.17
CA VAL A 148 -34.98 12.03 -7.69
C VAL A 148 -35.79 11.21 -6.68
N GLU A 149 -36.87 11.75 -6.20
CA GLU A 149 -37.82 11.07 -5.32
C GLU A 149 -39.10 10.73 -6.08
N VAL A 150 -39.45 9.48 -6.13
CA VAL A 150 -40.66 9.00 -6.80
C VAL A 150 -41.87 9.29 -5.87
N GLU A 151 -42.74 10.22 -6.25
CA GLU A 151 -43.94 10.59 -5.45
C GLU A 151 -45.14 9.70 -5.78
N SER A 152 -45.34 9.43 -7.08
CA SER A 152 -46.42 8.60 -7.57
C SER A 152 -45.99 7.93 -8.87
N GLY A 153 -46.80 6.97 -9.39
CA GLY A 153 -46.52 6.32 -10.65
C GLY A 153 -46.38 7.27 -11.87
N ASN A 154 -46.68 8.54 -11.74
CA ASN A 154 -46.64 9.51 -12.83
C ASN A 154 -45.82 10.78 -12.52
N THR A 155 -45.42 11.00 -11.27
CA THR A 155 -44.72 12.24 -10.84
C THR A 155 -43.54 11.93 -9.96
N PHE A 156 -42.52 12.77 -10.08
CA PHE A 156 -41.31 12.72 -9.24
C PHE A 156 -40.87 14.14 -8.86
N SER A 157 -40.11 14.23 -7.76
CA SER A 157 -39.49 15.46 -7.31
C SER A 157 -38.00 15.43 -7.48
N ILE A 158 -37.40 16.57 -7.84
CA ILE A 158 -35.96 16.76 -7.91
C ILE A 158 -35.51 17.52 -6.67
N TRP A 159 -34.48 16.98 -6.00
CA TRP A 159 -33.83 17.56 -4.83
C TRP A 159 -32.36 17.89 -5.16
N GLU A 160 -31.95 19.10 -4.86
CA GLU A 160 -30.54 19.50 -4.92
C GLU A 160 -30.06 19.80 -3.48
N GLY A 161 -29.27 18.90 -2.93
CA GLY A 161 -28.97 18.88 -1.49
C GLY A 161 -30.23 18.53 -0.67
N GLU A 162 -30.55 19.34 0.33
CA GLU A 162 -31.74 19.16 1.19
C GLU A 162 -32.98 19.87 0.68
N ASN A 163 -32.86 20.63 -0.41
CA ASN A 163 -33.97 21.46 -0.92
C ASN A 163 -34.68 20.74 -2.08
N LYS A 164 -36.01 20.66 -1.97
CA LYS A 164 -36.87 20.26 -3.08
C LYS A 164 -36.95 21.43 -4.08
N VAL A 165 -36.44 21.20 -5.28
CA VAL A 165 -36.31 22.23 -6.32
C VAL A 165 -37.56 22.30 -7.21
N SER A 166 -38.07 21.14 -7.64
CA SER A 166 -39.21 21.08 -8.58
C SER A 166 -39.84 19.69 -8.58
N THR A 167 -41.12 19.66 -9.01
CA THR A 167 -41.87 18.42 -9.27
C THR A 167 -42.21 18.36 -10.77
N HIS A 168 -42.03 17.19 -11.38
CA HIS A 168 -42.19 16.94 -12.82
C HIS A 168 -42.96 15.64 -13.07
N LYS A 169 -43.47 15.47 -14.30
CA LYS A 169 -44.04 14.21 -14.76
C LYS A 169 -42.98 13.39 -15.46
N PHE A 170 -43.08 12.08 -15.36
CA PHE A 170 -42.20 11.19 -16.13
C PHE A 170 -42.41 11.41 -17.64
N GLY A 171 -41.34 11.44 -18.40
CA GLY A 171 -41.35 11.76 -19.82
C GLY A 171 -41.31 13.26 -20.15
N GLU A 172 -41.42 14.15 -19.18
CA GLU A 172 -41.32 15.59 -19.36
C GLU A 172 -39.82 16.00 -19.55
N GLN A 173 -39.59 16.88 -20.56
CA GLN A 173 -38.26 17.46 -20.74
C GLN A 173 -37.98 18.55 -19.70
N ILE A 174 -36.95 18.31 -18.89
CA ILE A 174 -36.49 19.22 -17.87
C ILE A 174 -35.36 20.08 -18.45
N LYS A 175 -35.56 21.41 -18.40
CA LYS A 175 -34.54 22.37 -18.82
C LYS A 175 -33.90 23.00 -17.61
N LYS A 176 -32.60 22.89 -17.49
CA LYS A 176 -31.75 23.52 -16.44
C LYS A 176 -30.68 24.40 -17.11
N SER A 177 -30.06 25.27 -16.34
CA SER A 177 -28.97 26.13 -16.85
C SER A 177 -27.77 25.41 -17.40
N TYR A 178 -27.63 24.13 -17.08
CA TYR A 178 -26.50 23.27 -17.47
C TYR A 178 -26.88 22.20 -18.51
N GLY A 179 -28.13 22.20 -19.00
CA GLY A 179 -28.56 21.25 -20.01
C GLY A 179 -30.02 20.86 -19.94
N SER A 180 -30.43 19.96 -20.82
CA SER A 180 -31.79 19.41 -20.87
C SER A 180 -31.75 17.89 -20.86
N PHE A 181 -32.64 17.29 -20.07
CA PHE A 181 -32.76 15.84 -19.92
C PHE A 181 -34.20 15.45 -19.60
N THR A 182 -34.52 14.20 -19.79
CA THR A 182 -35.85 13.62 -19.51
C THR A 182 -35.67 12.45 -18.55
N ILE A 183 -36.51 12.35 -17.53
CA ILE A 183 -36.56 11.21 -16.64
C ILE A 183 -37.76 10.33 -17.01
N VAL A 184 -37.46 9.06 -17.28
CA VAL A 184 -38.45 8.05 -17.63
C VAL A 184 -38.51 7.03 -16.49
N ALA A 185 -39.71 6.61 -16.15
CA ALA A 185 -39.93 5.56 -15.19
C ALA A 185 -39.65 4.18 -15.79
N ASP A 186 -39.07 3.29 -14.99
CA ASP A 186 -39.02 1.86 -15.34
C ASP A 186 -40.26 1.19 -14.74
N SER A 187 -41.13 0.65 -15.61
CA SER A 187 -42.46 0.14 -15.24
C SER A 187 -42.46 -0.97 -14.19
N ASP A 188 -41.40 -1.79 -14.17
CA ASP A 188 -41.31 -2.97 -13.33
C ASP A 188 -40.96 -2.67 -11.84
N LEU A 189 -40.55 -1.43 -11.54
CA LEU A 189 -40.06 -1.02 -10.21
C LEU A 189 -40.82 0.16 -9.62
N MET A 190 -42.00 0.50 -10.15
CA MET A 190 -42.74 1.71 -9.78
C MET A 190 -43.51 1.66 -8.43
N ASP A 191 -43.60 0.51 -7.79
CA ASP A 191 -44.38 0.36 -6.53
C ASP A 191 -43.70 0.97 -5.29
N ASP A 192 -42.46 1.43 -5.41
CA ASP A 192 -41.68 2.01 -4.30
C ASP A 192 -41.90 3.53 -4.16
N LYS A 193 -43.08 3.95 -3.69
CA LYS A 193 -43.33 5.36 -3.32
C LYS A 193 -42.35 5.82 -2.24
N GLY A 194 -41.77 7.02 -2.47
CA GLY A 194 -40.81 7.63 -1.54
C GLY A 194 -39.37 7.13 -1.72
N ARG A 195 -39.10 6.29 -2.73
CA ARG A 195 -37.74 5.87 -3.02
C ARG A 195 -36.94 7.00 -3.64
N ARG A 196 -35.79 7.28 -3.04
CA ARG A 196 -34.87 8.30 -3.48
C ARG A 196 -33.70 7.70 -4.22
N VAL A 197 -33.43 8.24 -5.40
CA VAL A 197 -32.35 7.83 -6.29
C VAL A 197 -31.46 9.02 -6.56
N LEU A 198 -30.19 8.94 -6.20
CA LEU A 198 -29.19 9.92 -6.57
C LEU A 198 -28.78 9.65 -8.05
N VAL A 199 -29.05 10.60 -8.91
CA VAL A 199 -28.67 10.61 -10.31
C VAL A 199 -27.41 11.44 -10.48
N ARG A 200 -26.41 10.91 -11.15
CA ARG A 200 -25.15 11.61 -11.44
C ARG A 200 -24.86 11.60 -12.94
N PHE A 201 -24.65 12.76 -13.48
CA PHE A 201 -24.15 12.90 -14.86
C PHE A 201 -22.64 12.73 -14.89
N ASN A 202 -22.16 11.77 -15.65
CA ASN A 202 -20.75 11.44 -15.73
C ASN A 202 -20.06 12.19 -16.88
N ASP A 203 -18.85 12.62 -16.65
CA ASP A 203 -17.93 13.01 -17.70
C ASP A 203 -17.31 11.72 -18.29
N LEU A 204 -17.80 11.32 -19.47
CA LEU A 204 -17.39 10.07 -20.12
C LEU A 204 -15.88 10.02 -20.36
N ARG A 205 -15.25 11.14 -20.68
CA ARG A 205 -13.78 11.18 -20.91
C ARG A 205 -13.00 10.88 -19.64
N LYS A 206 -13.43 11.46 -18.51
CA LYS A 206 -12.82 11.18 -17.21
C LYS A 206 -13.09 9.75 -16.78
N LEU A 207 -14.31 9.28 -16.99
CA LEU A 207 -14.72 7.91 -16.67
C LEU A 207 -13.94 6.90 -17.51
N ALA A 208 -13.82 7.12 -18.82
CA ALA A 208 -13.02 6.30 -19.74
C ALA A 208 -11.55 6.27 -19.36
N SER A 209 -10.98 7.43 -18.99
CA SER A 209 -9.60 7.49 -18.49
C SER A 209 -9.40 6.69 -17.21
N ARG A 210 -10.40 6.66 -16.31
CA ARG A 210 -10.37 5.86 -15.09
C ARG A 210 -10.42 4.37 -15.40
N TYR A 211 -11.40 3.93 -16.19
CA TYR A 211 -11.55 2.51 -16.55
C TYR A 211 -10.38 1.99 -17.39
N SER A 212 -9.86 2.79 -18.33
CA SER A 212 -8.66 2.47 -19.11
C SER A 212 -7.43 2.22 -18.23
N LYS A 213 -7.26 3.00 -17.13
CA LYS A 213 -6.18 2.79 -16.16
C LYS A 213 -6.40 1.55 -15.29
N GLN A 214 -7.64 1.26 -14.94
CA GLN A 214 -8.02 0.10 -14.13
C GLN A 214 -8.04 -1.20 -14.94
N LEU A 215 -8.13 -1.10 -16.28
CA LEU A 215 -8.12 -2.25 -17.17
C LEU A 215 -6.75 -2.92 -17.16
N GLY A 216 -6.68 -4.09 -16.55
CA GLY A 216 -5.54 -4.98 -16.65
C GLY A 216 -5.61 -5.78 -17.93
N VAL A 217 -4.57 -5.76 -18.74
CA VAL A 217 -4.42 -6.61 -19.92
C VAL A 217 -3.09 -7.34 -19.79
N LYS A 218 -3.14 -8.66 -19.69
CA LYS A 218 -1.96 -9.51 -19.51
C LYS A 218 -1.99 -10.65 -20.51
N SER A 219 -0.84 -11.01 -21.06
CA SER A 219 -0.70 -12.28 -21.77
C SER A 219 -0.76 -13.43 -20.76
N VAL A 220 -1.46 -14.49 -21.11
CA VAL A 220 -1.53 -15.71 -20.29
C VAL A 220 -0.19 -16.45 -20.31
N ASN A 221 0.53 -16.38 -21.45
CA ASN A 221 1.86 -16.95 -21.62
C ASN A 221 2.66 -16.08 -22.61
N GLU A 222 3.99 -16.00 -22.45
CA GLU A 222 4.86 -15.19 -23.33
C GLU A 222 4.79 -15.60 -24.81
N PHE A 223 4.44 -16.85 -25.09
CA PHE A 223 4.34 -17.42 -26.46
C PHE A 223 2.91 -17.56 -26.96
N ALA A 224 1.90 -17.19 -26.17
CA ALA A 224 0.51 -17.34 -26.55
C ALA A 224 -0.14 -15.98 -26.91
N THR A 225 -0.87 -15.95 -27.99
CA THR A 225 -1.69 -14.81 -28.41
C THR A 225 -3.00 -14.71 -27.61
N VAL A 226 -3.03 -15.28 -26.39
CA VAL A 226 -4.16 -15.27 -25.46
C VAL A 226 -3.99 -14.14 -24.46
N MET A 227 -4.98 -13.27 -24.39
CA MET A 227 -5.03 -12.15 -23.45
C MET A 227 -6.06 -12.39 -22.35
N GLU A 228 -5.67 -12.21 -21.10
CA GLU A 228 -6.58 -12.03 -19.96
C GLU A 228 -6.85 -10.53 -19.79
N LEU A 229 -8.11 -10.16 -19.92
CA LEU A 229 -8.62 -8.84 -19.58
C LEU A 229 -9.16 -8.88 -18.16
N SER A 230 -8.78 -7.94 -17.32
CA SER A 230 -9.26 -7.85 -15.95
C SER A 230 -9.71 -6.43 -15.63
N LEU A 231 -10.86 -6.31 -14.97
CA LEU A 231 -11.42 -5.03 -14.54
C LEU A 231 -11.91 -5.15 -13.10
N THR A 232 -11.73 -4.10 -12.32
CA THR A 232 -12.23 -4.04 -10.94
C THR A 232 -13.41 -3.08 -10.86
N ASP A 233 -14.54 -3.54 -10.33
CA ASP A 233 -15.73 -2.70 -10.16
C ASP A 233 -16.50 -3.10 -8.90
N PRO A 234 -17.08 -2.13 -8.15
CA PRO A 234 -17.98 -2.43 -7.04
C PRO A 234 -19.25 -3.18 -7.46
N VAL A 235 -19.68 -3.02 -8.72
CA VAL A 235 -20.86 -3.69 -9.28
C VAL A 235 -20.42 -4.75 -10.30
N PRO A 236 -20.43 -6.04 -9.90
CA PRO A 236 -19.96 -7.13 -10.78
C PRO A 236 -20.64 -7.18 -12.15
N ALA A 237 -21.95 -6.90 -12.20
CA ALA A 237 -22.70 -6.88 -13.45
C ALA A 237 -22.20 -5.79 -14.41
N LYS A 238 -21.95 -4.57 -13.87
CA LYS A 238 -21.40 -3.46 -14.66
C LYS A 238 -20.01 -3.78 -15.21
N GLY A 239 -19.14 -4.37 -14.37
CA GLY A 239 -17.81 -4.80 -14.81
C GLY A 239 -17.86 -5.83 -15.93
N LYS A 240 -18.80 -6.80 -15.85
CA LYS A 240 -19.03 -7.80 -16.91
C LYS A 240 -19.47 -7.15 -18.23
N ASP A 241 -20.46 -6.25 -18.14
CA ASP A 241 -21.00 -5.59 -19.32
C ASP A 241 -19.94 -4.70 -19.98
N ILE A 242 -19.11 -3.99 -19.18
CA ILE A 242 -18.00 -3.19 -19.71
C ILE A 242 -16.99 -4.08 -20.46
N LEU A 243 -16.55 -5.20 -19.88
CA LEU A 243 -15.58 -6.08 -20.54
C LEU A 243 -16.17 -6.76 -21.80
N ASN A 244 -17.40 -7.27 -21.72
CA ASN A 244 -18.06 -7.89 -22.87
C ASN A 244 -18.26 -6.87 -24.00
N LYS A 245 -18.75 -5.68 -23.65
CA LYS A 245 -18.93 -4.60 -24.63
C LYS A 245 -17.60 -4.08 -25.18
N LEU A 246 -16.54 -4.06 -24.39
CA LEU A 246 -15.20 -3.71 -24.85
C LEU A 246 -14.72 -4.69 -25.94
N ILE A 247 -14.90 -5.97 -25.72
CA ILE A 247 -14.55 -7.00 -26.71
C ILE A 247 -15.41 -6.86 -27.96
N GLU A 248 -16.71 -6.63 -27.80
CA GLU A 248 -17.63 -6.43 -28.91
C GLU A 248 -17.26 -5.21 -29.78
N VAL A 249 -17.04 -4.05 -29.13
CA VAL A 249 -16.67 -2.79 -29.82
C VAL A 249 -15.31 -2.94 -30.49
N TYR A 250 -14.34 -3.54 -29.80
CA TYR A 250 -13.02 -3.83 -30.38
C TYR A 250 -13.15 -4.69 -31.65
N ASN A 251 -13.91 -5.78 -31.60
CA ASN A 251 -14.12 -6.66 -32.76
C ASN A 251 -14.81 -5.94 -33.90
N ARG A 252 -15.86 -5.18 -33.61
CA ARG A 252 -16.60 -4.40 -34.63
C ARG A 252 -15.71 -3.35 -35.30
N GLU A 253 -14.86 -2.67 -34.54
CA GLU A 253 -13.91 -1.70 -35.07
C GLU A 253 -12.86 -2.36 -35.97
N THR A 254 -12.29 -3.47 -35.52
CA THR A 254 -11.30 -4.24 -36.28
C THR A 254 -11.89 -4.73 -37.61
N ILE A 255 -13.11 -5.28 -37.59
CA ILE A 255 -13.83 -5.68 -38.83
C ILE A 255 -14.08 -4.46 -39.72
N SER A 256 -14.54 -3.34 -39.15
CA SER A 256 -14.79 -2.12 -39.91
C SER A 256 -13.54 -1.58 -40.58
N GLU A 257 -12.38 -1.63 -39.87
CA GLU A 257 -11.10 -1.20 -40.45
C GLU A 257 -10.62 -2.10 -41.58
N LYS A 258 -10.75 -3.42 -41.42
CA LYS A 258 -10.44 -4.38 -42.49
C LYS A 258 -11.35 -4.16 -43.72
N ASN A 259 -12.64 -4.06 -43.49
CA ASN A 259 -13.60 -3.83 -44.54
C ASN A 259 -13.39 -2.50 -45.27
N LEU A 260 -12.81 -1.51 -44.63
CA LEU A 260 -12.49 -0.24 -45.22
C LEU A 260 -11.45 -0.36 -46.35
N ALA A 261 -10.42 -1.20 -46.19
CA ALA A 261 -9.43 -1.49 -47.25
C ALA A 261 -10.10 -2.10 -48.46
N VAL A 262 -10.95 -3.11 -48.23
CA VAL A 262 -11.70 -3.79 -49.30
C VAL A 262 -12.69 -2.84 -49.95
N THR A 263 -13.37 -2.01 -49.17
CA THR A 263 -14.31 -0.98 -49.71
C THR A 263 -13.57 0.00 -50.62
N LYS A 264 -12.38 0.45 -50.24
CA LYS A 264 -11.57 1.35 -51.08
C LYS A 264 -11.09 0.64 -52.36
N THR A 265 -10.77 -0.65 -52.26
CA THR A 265 -10.44 -1.46 -53.46
C THR A 265 -11.62 -1.56 -54.42
N ILE A 266 -12.80 -1.89 -53.91
CA ILE A 266 -14.02 -1.95 -54.72
C ILE A 266 -14.30 -0.58 -55.36
N GLN A 267 -14.24 0.51 -54.60
CA GLN A 267 -14.44 1.86 -55.12
C GLN A 267 -13.45 2.20 -56.24
N PHE A 268 -12.16 1.88 -56.05
CA PHE A 268 -11.12 2.09 -57.04
C PHE A 268 -11.42 1.31 -58.34
N ILE A 269 -11.83 0.05 -58.22
CA ILE A 269 -12.16 -0.80 -59.35
C ILE A 269 -13.43 -0.27 -60.06
N ASP A 270 -14.48 0.10 -59.32
CA ASP A 270 -15.71 0.65 -59.86
C ASP A 270 -15.45 1.94 -60.68
N GLU A 271 -14.63 2.86 -60.12
CA GLU A 271 -14.21 4.07 -60.84
C GLU A 271 -13.48 3.74 -62.15
N ARG A 272 -12.57 2.75 -62.10
CA ARG A 272 -11.80 2.33 -63.26
C ARG A 272 -12.66 1.63 -64.33
N LEU A 273 -13.61 0.78 -63.87
CA LEU A 273 -14.56 0.13 -64.79
C LEU A 273 -15.42 1.14 -65.55
N VAL A 274 -15.85 2.25 -64.95
CA VAL A 274 -16.62 3.31 -65.66
C VAL A 274 -15.77 3.92 -66.75
N TYR A 275 -14.50 4.27 -66.51
CA TYR A 275 -13.65 4.79 -67.60
C TYR A 275 -13.39 3.76 -68.69
N LEU A 276 -13.12 2.51 -68.28
CA LEU A 276 -12.83 1.45 -69.24
C LEU A 276 -14.00 1.08 -70.09
N THR A 277 -15.23 1.15 -69.59
CA THR A 277 -16.46 0.95 -70.37
C THR A 277 -16.59 1.99 -71.47
N ALA A 278 -16.29 3.27 -71.18
CA ALA A 278 -16.30 4.33 -72.20
C ALA A 278 -15.21 4.09 -73.25
N GLU A 279 -13.94 3.82 -72.76
CA GLU A 279 -12.83 3.52 -73.68
C GLU A 279 -13.07 2.28 -74.56
N LEU A 280 -13.75 1.22 -74.04
CA LEU A 280 -14.10 0.03 -74.78
C LEU A 280 -15.17 0.35 -75.87
N SER A 281 -16.17 1.14 -75.45
CA SER A 281 -17.20 1.60 -76.41
C SER A 281 -16.62 2.40 -77.58
N ASP A 282 -15.64 3.30 -77.28
CA ASP A 282 -14.97 4.07 -78.37
C ASP A 282 -14.20 3.16 -79.30
N VAL A 283 -13.41 2.19 -78.75
CA VAL A 283 -12.66 1.23 -79.59
C VAL A 283 -13.59 0.29 -80.35
N GLU A 284 -14.71 -0.14 -79.81
CA GLU A 284 -15.71 -0.94 -80.46
C GLU A 284 -16.33 -0.15 -81.66
N GLN A 285 -16.59 1.14 -81.49
CA GLN A 285 -17.02 2.02 -82.52
C GLN A 285 -15.96 2.16 -83.63
N ASP A 286 -14.68 2.36 -83.24
CA ASP A 286 -13.54 2.42 -84.18
C ASP A 286 -13.44 1.12 -85.03
N VAL A 287 -13.61 -0.06 -84.40
CA VAL A 287 -13.63 -1.35 -85.11
C VAL A 287 -14.78 -1.40 -86.06
N GLN A 288 -15.98 -0.98 -85.67
CA GLN A 288 -17.19 -1.00 -86.45
C GLN A 288 -17.08 -0.04 -87.67
N GLU A 289 -16.63 1.20 -87.46
CA GLU A 289 -16.41 2.19 -88.54
C GLU A 289 -15.38 1.68 -89.54
N TYR A 290 -14.25 1.11 -89.05
CA TYR A 290 -13.21 0.56 -89.91
C TYR A 290 -13.72 -0.59 -90.80
N LEU A 291 -14.49 -1.53 -90.22
CA LEU A 291 -15.12 -2.62 -90.98
C LEU A 291 -16.12 -2.15 -92.03
N GLN A 292 -16.90 -1.11 -91.67
CA GLN A 292 -17.91 -0.52 -92.65
C GLN A 292 -17.23 0.25 -93.73
N GLU A 293 -16.27 1.11 -93.49
CA GLU A 293 -15.54 1.88 -94.46
C GLU A 293 -14.83 1.01 -95.50
N ASN A 294 -14.19 -0.07 -95.01
CA ASN A 294 -13.37 -0.94 -95.82
C ASN A 294 -14.12 -2.14 -96.44
N ARG A 295 -15.47 -2.25 -96.23
CA ARG A 295 -16.38 -3.33 -96.78
C ARG A 295 -15.79 -4.73 -96.53
N ILE A 296 -15.25 -5.03 -95.39
CA ILE A 296 -14.63 -6.32 -95.03
C ILE A 296 -15.77 -7.29 -94.62
N ILE A 297 -16.14 -8.25 -95.51
CA ILE A 297 -17.29 -9.14 -95.23
C ILE A 297 -16.89 -10.59 -94.88
N ASP A 298 -15.64 -11.03 -95.17
CA ASP A 298 -15.25 -12.42 -94.82
C ASP A 298 -13.77 -12.58 -94.58
N GLN A 299 -13.46 -13.24 -93.46
CA GLN A 299 -12.14 -13.43 -92.94
C GLN A 299 -11.70 -14.92 -92.82
N SER A 300 -12.10 -15.74 -93.78
CA SER A 300 -11.74 -17.16 -93.70
C SER A 300 -11.01 -17.64 -94.98
N ALA A 301 -9.77 -18.09 -94.82
CA ALA A 301 -9.16 -19.33 -95.37
C ALA A 301 -7.71 -19.38 -95.84
N SER A 302 -6.77 -18.50 -95.45
CA SER A 302 -5.41 -18.72 -95.93
C SER A 302 -4.26 -18.35 -94.91
N GLY A 303 -4.42 -18.62 -93.63
CA GLY A 303 -3.38 -18.25 -92.70
C GLY A 303 -3.38 -18.96 -91.34
N GLY A 304 -4.07 -20.09 -91.22
CA GLY A 304 -4.37 -20.71 -89.91
C GLY A 304 -3.16 -20.97 -88.97
N LEU A 305 -2.00 -21.31 -89.55
CA LEU A 305 -0.83 -21.56 -88.68
C LEU A 305 -0.06 -20.29 -88.28
N TYR A 306 0.00 -19.31 -89.19
CA TYR A 306 0.60 -18.00 -88.92
C TYR A 306 -0.31 -17.14 -88.06
N LEU A 307 -1.64 -17.22 -88.22
CA LEU A 307 -2.61 -16.56 -87.39
C LEU A 307 -2.60 -17.10 -85.97
N SER A 308 -2.45 -18.41 -85.71
CA SER A 308 -2.40 -18.97 -84.37
C SER A 308 -1.17 -18.55 -83.62
N THR A 309 0.03 -18.49 -84.24
CA THR A 309 1.25 -18.01 -83.63
C THR A 309 1.21 -16.51 -83.38
N ALA A 310 0.71 -15.70 -84.28
CA ALA A 310 0.49 -14.29 -84.16
C ALA A 310 -0.57 -14.00 -83.06
N HIS A 311 -1.65 -14.80 -83.03
CA HIS A 311 -2.65 -14.71 -81.96
C HIS A 311 -2.03 -15.01 -80.57
N GLY A 312 -1.20 -16.04 -80.40
CA GLY A 312 -0.53 -16.35 -79.18
C GLY A 312 0.48 -15.27 -78.69
N LEU A 313 1.20 -14.65 -79.65
CA LEU A 313 2.09 -13.51 -79.31
C LEU A 313 1.28 -12.28 -78.94
N ASN A 314 0.17 -12.00 -79.65
CA ASN A 314 -0.72 -10.89 -79.30
C ASN A 314 -1.40 -11.11 -77.95
N GLN A 315 -1.81 -12.32 -77.62
CA GLN A 315 -2.33 -12.63 -76.28
C GLN A 315 -1.28 -12.35 -75.22
N GLN A 316 -0.02 -12.76 -75.36
CA GLN A 316 1.06 -12.46 -74.39
C GLN A 316 1.34 -10.95 -74.30
N ILE A 317 1.27 -10.21 -75.42
CA ILE A 317 1.40 -8.76 -75.41
C ILE A 317 0.24 -8.15 -74.62
N THR A 318 -1.00 -8.60 -74.87
CA THR A 318 -2.21 -8.16 -74.20
C THR A 318 -2.12 -8.39 -72.70
N GLU A 319 -1.72 -9.59 -72.29
CA GLU A 319 -1.51 -9.91 -70.83
C GLU A 319 -0.45 -9.02 -70.18
N ASN A 320 0.65 -8.73 -70.90
CA ASN A 320 1.68 -7.84 -70.42
C ASN A 320 1.20 -6.38 -70.33
N GLU A 321 0.45 -5.89 -71.31
CA GLU A 321 -0.14 -4.55 -71.34
C GLU A 321 -1.16 -4.38 -70.22
N ILE A 322 -1.99 -5.38 -69.92
CA ILE A 322 -2.90 -5.39 -68.78
C ILE A 322 -2.13 -5.19 -67.47
N LYS A 323 -1.02 -5.94 -67.30
CA LYS A 323 -0.17 -5.79 -66.09
C LYS A 323 0.46 -4.41 -65.98
N LEU A 324 0.93 -3.83 -67.10
CA LEU A 324 1.48 -2.47 -67.12
C LEU A 324 0.41 -1.43 -66.74
N GLU A 325 -0.79 -1.54 -67.24
CA GLU A 325 -1.89 -0.59 -66.99
C GLU A 325 -2.36 -0.66 -65.52
N ILE A 326 -2.38 -1.87 -64.93
CA ILE A 326 -2.66 -2.05 -63.51
C ILE A 326 -1.57 -1.35 -62.66
N LEU A 327 -0.29 -1.56 -62.96
CA LEU A 327 0.80 -0.92 -62.24
C LEU A 327 0.75 0.61 -62.36
N GLU A 328 0.48 1.15 -63.54
CA GLU A 328 0.37 2.58 -63.75
C GLU A 328 -0.81 3.17 -62.98
N SER A 329 -1.92 2.44 -62.91
CA SER A 329 -3.08 2.82 -62.15
C SER A 329 -2.77 2.91 -60.66
N VAL A 330 -2.04 1.92 -60.11
CA VAL A 330 -1.59 1.92 -58.70
C VAL A 330 -0.54 2.99 -58.44
N GLU A 331 0.42 3.20 -59.36
CA GLU A 331 1.42 4.27 -59.26
C GLU A 331 0.73 5.66 -59.20
N SER A 332 -0.23 5.90 -60.13
CA SER A 332 -1.00 7.15 -60.16
C SER A 332 -1.83 7.37 -58.89
N TYR A 333 -2.43 6.28 -58.36
CA TYR A 333 -3.17 6.35 -57.10
C TYR A 333 -2.27 6.77 -55.93
N LEU A 334 -1.09 6.16 -55.81
CA LEU A 334 -0.11 6.44 -54.74
C LEU A 334 0.52 7.84 -54.88
N GLN A 335 0.67 8.38 -56.10
CA GLN A 335 1.29 9.71 -56.31
C GLN A 335 0.36 10.85 -55.94
N LYS A 336 -0.96 10.64 -55.91
CA LYS A 336 -1.92 11.68 -55.49
C LYS A 336 -1.73 12.03 -54.03
N GLU A 337 -1.55 13.32 -53.71
CA GLU A 337 -1.37 13.82 -52.35
C GLU A 337 -2.59 13.53 -51.46
N GLU A 338 -3.78 13.52 -52.08
CA GLU A 338 -5.02 13.18 -51.38
C GLU A 338 -5.02 11.76 -50.84
N ASN A 339 -4.31 10.83 -51.48
CA ASN A 339 -4.25 9.41 -51.11
C ASN A 339 -3.06 9.06 -50.19
N LYS A 340 -2.25 10.06 -49.77
CA LYS A 340 -1.05 9.86 -48.98
C LYS A 340 -1.25 9.00 -47.71
N TYR A 341 -2.42 9.14 -47.11
CA TYR A 341 -2.82 8.43 -45.88
C TYR A 341 -4.02 7.50 -46.12
N GLU A 342 -4.29 7.15 -47.37
CA GLU A 342 -5.32 6.19 -47.71
C GLU A 342 -4.74 4.78 -47.89
N LEU A 343 -5.61 3.78 -47.81
CA LEU A 343 -5.22 2.37 -48.00
C LEU A 343 -5.00 2.09 -49.47
N VAL A 344 -3.93 1.33 -49.78
CA VAL A 344 -3.62 0.89 -51.13
C VAL A 344 -4.44 -0.36 -51.45
N PRO A 345 -5.07 -0.43 -52.65
CA PRO A 345 -5.80 -1.62 -53.07
C PRO A 345 -4.94 -2.88 -53.08
N THR A 346 -5.38 -3.95 -52.42
CA THR A 346 -4.59 -5.18 -52.21
C THR A 346 -4.96 -6.33 -53.13
N SER A 347 -6.13 -6.27 -53.77
CA SER A 347 -6.70 -7.39 -54.56
C SER A 347 -6.37 -7.34 -56.02
N LEU A 348 -5.39 -6.57 -56.46
CA LEU A 348 -5.04 -6.40 -57.88
C LEU A 348 -4.10 -7.48 -58.44
N ASP A 349 -3.88 -8.58 -57.73
CA ASP A 349 -3.08 -9.76 -58.13
C ASP A 349 -1.83 -9.41 -58.97
N ILE A 350 -1.03 -8.47 -58.46
CA ILE A 350 0.25 -8.21 -59.04
C ILE A 350 1.13 -9.40 -58.63
N SER A 351 1.53 -10.21 -59.62
CA SER A 351 2.25 -11.48 -59.41
C SER A 351 3.62 -11.32 -58.72
N ASP A 352 3.95 -10.13 -58.19
CA ASP A 352 5.16 -9.86 -57.46
C ASP A 352 4.90 -9.92 -55.95
N GLN A 353 5.47 -10.97 -55.36
CA GLN A 353 5.31 -11.23 -53.93
C GLN A 353 5.90 -10.09 -53.04
N THR A 354 6.98 -9.43 -53.52
CA THR A 354 7.61 -8.32 -52.83
C THR A 354 6.68 -7.09 -52.79
N LEU A 355 6.07 -6.75 -53.93
CA LEU A 355 5.13 -5.64 -54.02
C LEU A 355 3.89 -5.88 -53.16
N GLY A 356 3.35 -7.10 -53.21
CA GLY A 356 2.23 -7.51 -52.37
C GLY A 356 2.54 -7.41 -50.89
N GLY A 357 3.71 -7.83 -50.45
CA GLY A 357 4.19 -7.71 -49.08
C GLY A 357 4.37 -6.24 -48.64
N LEU A 358 4.94 -5.39 -49.49
CA LEU A 358 5.11 -3.96 -49.18
C LEU A 358 3.76 -3.24 -49.04
N ILE A 359 2.79 -3.53 -49.93
CA ILE A 359 1.45 -2.98 -49.86
C ILE A 359 0.72 -3.46 -48.58
N GLY A 360 0.85 -4.76 -48.25
CA GLY A 360 0.28 -5.30 -47.02
C GLY A 360 0.81 -4.59 -45.77
N ASN A 361 2.12 -4.45 -45.67
CA ASN A 361 2.76 -3.73 -44.56
C ASN A 361 2.36 -2.24 -44.49
N PHE A 362 2.24 -1.59 -45.65
CA PHE A 362 1.77 -0.20 -45.71
C PHE A 362 0.35 -0.07 -45.18
N ASN A 363 -0.56 -0.94 -45.63
CA ASN A 363 -1.96 -0.91 -45.19
C ASN A 363 -2.11 -1.23 -43.69
N GLU A 364 -1.32 -2.16 -43.19
CA GLU A 364 -1.27 -2.45 -41.75
C GLU A 364 -0.82 -1.23 -40.95
N LEU A 365 0.26 -0.59 -41.39
CA LEU A 365 0.80 0.61 -40.73
C LEU A 365 -0.18 1.81 -40.83
N GLN A 366 -0.92 1.93 -41.93
CA GLN A 366 -2.00 2.91 -42.08
C GLN A 366 -3.14 2.68 -41.10
N ASN A 367 -3.53 1.43 -40.88
CA ASN A 367 -4.53 1.08 -39.89
C ASN A 367 -4.03 1.42 -38.47
N GLN A 368 -2.76 1.13 -38.16
CA GLN A 368 -2.15 1.54 -36.88
C GLN A 368 -2.17 3.07 -36.72
N ARG A 369 -1.79 3.82 -37.75
CA ARG A 369 -1.85 5.29 -37.78
C ARG A 369 -3.28 5.79 -37.49
N ARG A 370 -4.28 5.21 -38.14
CA ARG A 370 -5.68 5.59 -37.96
C ARG A 370 -6.18 5.30 -36.53
N ARG A 371 -5.77 4.18 -35.95
CA ARG A 371 -6.10 3.82 -34.57
C ARG A 371 -5.43 4.78 -33.58
N LEU A 372 -4.13 5.06 -33.76
CA LEU A 372 -3.38 6.00 -32.91
C LEU A 372 -3.93 7.42 -33.03
N GLY A 373 -4.25 7.90 -34.23
CA GLY A 373 -4.79 9.24 -34.47
C GLY A 373 -6.14 9.52 -33.78
N ARG A 374 -6.87 8.46 -33.39
CA ARG A 374 -8.10 8.58 -32.57
C ARG A 374 -7.83 8.75 -31.08
N SER A 375 -6.63 8.37 -30.61
CA SER A 375 -6.30 8.33 -29.18
C SER A 375 -5.22 9.32 -28.75
N VAL A 376 -4.45 9.86 -29.69
CA VAL A 376 -3.34 10.79 -29.42
C VAL A 376 -3.36 11.99 -30.37
N THR A 377 -2.75 13.10 -29.95
CA THR A 377 -2.62 14.30 -30.79
C THR A 377 -1.56 14.11 -31.88
N GLU A 378 -1.66 14.86 -32.98
CA GLU A 378 -0.73 14.78 -34.13
C GLU A 378 0.75 14.97 -33.75
N ASN A 379 1.05 15.70 -32.70
CA ASN A 379 2.42 15.93 -32.21
C ASN A 379 3.00 14.79 -31.37
N ASN A 380 2.29 13.67 -31.21
CA ASN A 380 2.78 12.53 -30.41
C ASN A 380 3.98 11.88 -31.13
N PRO A 381 5.10 11.62 -30.44
CA PRO A 381 6.30 10.99 -31.03
C PRO A 381 6.01 9.63 -31.69
N VAL A 382 5.08 8.86 -31.14
CA VAL A 382 4.70 7.55 -31.68
C VAL A 382 3.98 7.72 -33.03
N LEU A 383 3.07 8.68 -33.16
CA LEU A 383 2.36 8.94 -34.40
C LEU A 383 3.29 9.51 -35.49
N ARG A 384 4.26 10.33 -35.10
CA ARG A 384 5.30 10.81 -36.02
C ARG A 384 6.15 9.69 -36.55
N ASN A 385 6.59 8.78 -35.71
CA ASN A 385 7.39 7.62 -36.13
C ASN A 385 6.59 6.74 -37.12
N VAL A 386 5.31 6.51 -36.89
CA VAL A 386 4.44 5.77 -37.82
C VAL A 386 4.32 6.51 -39.16
N ASN A 387 4.16 7.83 -39.14
CA ASN A 387 4.09 8.63 -40.39
C ASN A 387 5.42 8.57 -41.18
N GLU A 388 6.56 8.60 -40.50
CA GLU A 388 7.87 8.43 -41.14
C GLU A 388 8.04 7.04 -41.77
N GLN A 389 7.62 6.00 -41.07
CA GLN A 389 7.63 4.63 -41.61
C GLN A 389 6.70 4.47 -42.84
N LEU A 390 5.52 5.09 -42.82
CA LEU A 390 4.60 5.09 -43.93
C LEU A 390 5.19 5.77 -45.18
N GLU A 391 5.87 6.90 -45.01
CA GLU A 391 6.52 7.59 -46.11
C GLU A 391 7.64 6.74 -46.72
N VAL A 392 8.47 6.11 -45.90
CA VAL A 392 9.49 5.19 -46.39
C VAL A 392 8.89 4.01 -47.16
N LEU A 393 7.83 3.40 -46.62
CA LEU A 393 7.16 2.29 -47.32
C LEU A 393 6.51 2.74 -48.62
N ARG A 394 5.90 3.93 -48.67
CA ARG A 394 5.32 4.51 -49.87
C ARG A 394 6.38 4.69 -50.99
N LEU A 395 7.53 5.24 -50.63
CA LEU A 395 8.66 5.39 -51.56
C LEU A 395 9.17 4.03 -52.06
N ASN A 396 9.32 3.04 -51.15
CA ASN A 396 9.73 1.71 -51.51
C ASN A 396 8.71 1.02 -52.48
N ILE A 397 7.43 1.21 -52.24
CA ILE A 397 6.37 0.70 -53.15
C ILE A 397 6.49 1.36 -54.51
N LEU A 398 6.62 2.67 -54.59
CA LEU A 398 6.77 3.40 -55.86
C LEU A 398 8.03 2.99 -56.60
N GLU A 399 9.15 2.81 -55.94
CA GLU A 399 10.39 2.33 -56.53
C GLU A 399 10.22 0.89 -57.05
N ASN A 400 9.60 -0.01 -56.28
CA ASN A 400 9.38 -1.38 -56.67
C ASN A 400 8.43 -1.46 -57.90
N ILE A 401 7.34 -0.66 -57.93
CA ILE A 401 6.45 -0.54 -59.10
C ILE A 401 7.23 -0.11 -60.32
N ARG A 402 8.13 0.89 -60.23
CA ARG A 402 8.94 1.34 -61.34
C ARG A 402 9.85 0.22 -61.87
N ASN A 403 10.50 -0.50 -60.98
CA ASN A 403 11.36 -1.62 -61.35
C ASN A 403 10.61 -2.74 -62.04
N ILE A 404 9.43 -3.11 -61.55
CA ILE A 404 8.57 -4.11 -62.19
C ILE A 404 8.11 -3.60 -63.56
N ARG A 405 7.68 -2.32 -63.64
CA ARG A 405 7.25 -1.69 -64.89
C ARG A 405 8.36 -1.70 -65.95
N GLU A 406 9.59 -1.33 -65.58
CA GLU A 406 10.73 -1.41 -66.48
C GLU A 406 10.98 -2.83 -66.98
N GLY A 407 10.91 -3.82 -66.09
CA GLY A 407 10.99 -5.23 -66.47
C GLY A 407 9.93 -5.63 -67.49
N LEU A 408 8.66 -5.26 -67.23
CA LEU A 408 7.55 -5.55 -68.15
C LEU A 408 7.67 -4.80 -69.48
N LEU A 409 8.20 -3.56 -69.49
CA LEU A 409 8.48 -2.83 -70.72
C LEU A 409 9.59 -3.49 -71.54
N VAL A 410 10.57 -4.13 -70.95
CA VAL A 410 11.57 -4.94 -71.63
C VAL A 410 10.92 -6.17 -72.24
N VAL A 411 10.05 -6.88 -71.48
CA VAL A 411 9.31 -8.04 -71.96
C VAL A 411 8.42 -7.63 -73.17
N ARG A 412 7.67 -6.50 -73.04
CA ARG A 412 6.87 -5.98 -74.13
C ARG A 412 7.66 -5.71 -75.39
N ARG A 413 8.82 -5.02 -75.24
CA ARG A 413 9.70 -4.76 -76.42
C ARG A 413 10.19 -6.04 -77.07
N ASN A 414 10.51 -7.08 -76.32
CA ASN A 414 10.91 -8.37 -76.87
C ASN A 414 9.78 -9.08 -77.58
N LEU A 415 8.55 -9.07 -76.98
CA LEU A 415 7.36 -9.65 -77.62
C LEU A 415 7.00 -8.89 -78.87
N GLU A 416 7.02 -7.55 -78.86
CA GLU A 416 6.79 -6.73 -80.04
C GLU A 416 7.85 -6.95 -81.14
N ALA A 417 9.15 -7.12 -80.75
CA ALA A 417 10.20 -7.43 -81.71
C ALA A 417 9.99 -8.78 -82.39
N ASN A 418 9.59 -9.79 -81.58
CA ASN A 418 9.22 -11.10 -82.11
C ASN A 418 8.01 -11.01 -83.03
N ALA A 419 6.92 -10.28 -82.65
CA ALA A 419 5.75 -10.05 -83.46
C ALA A 419 6.10 -9.37 -84.79
N ARG A 420 6.96 -8.33 -84.78
CA ARG A 420 7.45 -7.65 -85.97
C ARG A 420 8.30 -8.56 -86.87
N GLN A 421 9.10 -9.44 -86.34
CA GLN A 421 9.85 -10.43 -87.11
C GLN A 421 8.90 -11.36 -87.85
N PHE A 422 7.84 -11.85 -87.20
CA PHE A 422 6.77 -12.64 -87.83
C PHE A 422 5.99 -11.83 -88.86
N GLU A 423 5.61 -10.57 -88.57
CA GLU A 423 4.93 -9.67 -89.52
C GLU A 423 5.79 -9.37 -90.75
N SER A 424 7.12 -9.31 -90.61
CA SER A 424 8.04 -9.11 -91.79
C SER A 424 8.04 -10.29 -92.73
N GLN A 425 7.80 -11.48 -92.20
CA GLN A 425 7.65 -12.70 -93.06
C GLN A 425 6.31 -12.76 -93.78
N VAL A 426 5.28 -12.04 -93.27
CA VAL A 426 3.92 -11.95 -93.84
C VAL A 426 3.74 -10.66 -94.71
N ARG A 427 4.78 -10.12 -95.34
CA ARG A 427 4.80 -8.86 -96.11
C ARG A 427 3.88 -8.84 -97.32
N GLN A 428 3.01 -9.82 -97.61
CA GLN A 428 2.03 -9.86 -98.65
C GLN A 428 0.60 -9.60 -98.20
N VAL A 429 0.36 -9.29 -96.89
CA VAL A 429 -0.99 -8.99 -96.41
C VAL A 429 -1.29 -7.49 -96.53
N PRO A 430 -2.50 -7.10 -97.05
CA PRO A 430 -2.85 -5.71 -97.27
C PRO A 430 -2.79 -4.83 -96.07
N SER A 431 -2.48 -3.53 -96.21
CA SER A 431 -2.36 -2.54 -95.12
C SER A 431 -3.62 -2.46 -94.26
N MET A 432 -4.79 -2.76 -94.85
CA MET A 432 -6.05 -2.84 -94.11
C MET A 432 -6.11 -3.88 -93.06
N GLN A 433 -5.52 -5.05 -93.25
CA GLN A 433 -5.50 -6.12 -92.23
C GLN A 433 -4.61 -5.84 -91.07
N ARG A 434 -3.53 -5.04 -91.25
CA ARG A 434 -2.65 -4.60 -90.17
C ARG A 434 -3.32 -3.59 -89.23
N GLU A 435 -4.04 -2.63 -89.81
CA GLU A 435 -4.73 -1.62 -89.00
C GLU A 435 -5.90 -2.25 -88.23
N LEU A 436 -6.67 -3.17 -88.85
CA LEU A 436 -7.71 -3.92 -88.14
C LEU A 436 -7.14 -4.77 -86.99
N THR A 437 -5.98 -5.44 -87.21
CA THR A 437 -5.29 -6.21 -86.13
C THR A 437 -4.88 -5.33 -84.97
N LYS A 438 -4.40 -4.12 -85.27
CA LYS A 438 -4.02 -3.16 -84.23
C LYS A 438 -5.23 -2.70 -83.42
N ILE A 439 -6.34 -2.33 -84.05
CA ILE A 439 -7.57 -1.87 -83.37
C ILE A 439 -8.19 -3.04 -82.58
N SER A 440 -8.27 -4.24 -83.19
CA SER A 440 -8.78 -5.45 -82.53
C SER A 440 -7.93 -5.86 -81.33
N ARG A 441 -6.58 -5.65 -81.33
CA ARG A 441 -5.70 -5.85 -80.17
C ARG A 441 -6.04 -4.86 -79.11
N GLN A 442 -6.23 -3.57 -79.42
CA GLN A 442 -6.63 -2.56 -78.40
C GLN A 442 -7.97 -2.93 -77.77
N GLN A 443 -8.96 -3.40 -78.58
CA GLN A 443 -10.24 -3.93 -78.10
C GLN A 443 -10.00 -5.09 -77.12
N GLY A 444 -9.18 -6.11 -77.50
CA GLY A 444 -8.90 -7.27 -76.69
C GLY A 444 -8.19 -6.92 -75.38
N VAL A 445 -7.28 -5.92 -75.41
CA VAL A 445 -6.64 -5.41 -74.13
C VAL A 445 -7.68 -4.81 -73.19
N LYS A 446 -8.55 -3.92 -73.77
CA LYS A 446 -9.60 -3.26 -72.97
C LYS A 446 -10.63 -4.23 -72.40
N GLU A 447 -11.09 -5.19 -73.25
CA GLU A 447 -11.99 -6.25 -72.81
C GLU A 447 -11.38 -7.17 -71.75
N GLY A 448 -10.12 -7.61 -71.96
CA GLY A 448 -9.39 -8.42 -70.97
C GLY A 448 -9.21 -7.73 -69.61
N LEU A 449 -8.88 -6.44 -69.69
CA LEU A 449 -8.75 -5.64 -68.46
C LEU A 449 -10.11 -5.47 -67.77
N TYR A 450 -11.18 -5.24 -68.55
CA TYR A 450 -12.54 -5.12 -68.00
C TYR A 450 -12.95 -6.39 -67.24
N LEU A 451 -12.82 -7.56 -67.89
CA LEU A 451 -13.17 -8.84 -67.31
C LEU A 451 -12.30 -9.13 -66.06
N TYR A 452 -11.00 -8.81 -66.11
CA TYR A 452 -10.08 -8.96 -64.96
C TYR A 452 -10.52 -8.09 -63.77
N LEU A 453 -10.79 -6.84 -64.01
CA LEU A 453 -11.25 -5.93 -62.97
C LEU A 453 -12.60 -6.34 -62.38
N LEU A 454 -13.53 -6.80 -63.23
CA LEU A 454 -14.82 -7.30 -62.79
C LEU A 454 -14.67 -8.53 -61.90
N GLN A 455 -13.81 -9.47 -62.27
CA GLN A 455 -13.46 -10.62 -61.42
C GLN A 455 -12.87 -10.18 -60.09
N LYS A 456 -11.93 -9.23 -60.08
CA LYS A 456 -11.31 -8.73 -58.88
C LYS A 456 -12.29 -7.97 -57.98
N ARG A 457 -13.25 -7.26 -58.57
CA ARG A 457 -14.35 -6.64 -57.84
C ARG A 457 -15.19 -7.67 -57.08
N GLU A 458 -15.58 -8.77 -57.75
CA GLU A 458 -16.36 -9.83 -57.13
C GLU A 458 -15.57 -10.57 -56.07
N GLU A 459 -14.27 -10.84 -56.27
CA GLU A 459 -13.38 -11.42 -55.27
C GLU A 459 -13.28 -10.51 -54.02
N ALA A 460 -13.15 -9.20 -54.21
CA ALA A 460 -13.11 -8.22 -53.15
C ALA A 460 -14.44 -8.15 -52.38
N ALA A 461 -15.57 -8.14 -53.10
CA ALA A 461 -16.89 -8.13 -52.49
C ALA A 461 -17.17 -9.39 -51.67
N LEU A 462 -16.73 -10.54 -52.13
CA LEU A 462 -16.79 -11.81 -51.37
C LEU A 462 -15.89 -11.77 -50.12
N SER A 463 -14.68 -11.24 -50.23
CA SER A 463 -13.76 -11.07 -49.10
C SER A 463 -14.36 -10.15 -48.02
N GLN A 464 -15.03 -9.06 -48.45
CA GLN A 464 -15.74 -8.17 -47.52
C GLN A 464 -16.85 -8.88 -46.75
N ALA A 465 -17.61 -9.76 -47.41
CA ALA A 465 -18.70 -10.49 -46.78
C ALA A 465 -18.23 -11.54 -45.75
N ILE A 466 -17.02 -12.08 -45.93
CA ILE A 466 -16.50 -13.20 -45.13
C ILE A 466 -15.49 -12.73 -44.05
N THR A 467 -15.15 -11.43 -43.96
CA THR A 467 -14.11 -10.93 -43.08
C THR A 467 -14.33 -11.38 -41.61
N PRO A 468 -13.48 -12.27 -41.03
CA PRO A 468 -13.63 -12.73 -39.66
C PRO A 468 -13.08 -11.70 -38.69
N SER A 469 -13.58 -11.74 -37.44
CA SER A 469 -12.98 -10.99 -36.34
C SER A 469 -11.57 -11.48 -36.02
N ASN A 470 -10.67 -10.53 -35.68
CA ASN A 470 -9.29 -10.85 -35.22
C ASN A 470 -9.26 -11.47 -33.84
N SER A 471 -10.29 -11.26 -33.00
CA SER A 471 -10.34 -11.89 -31.72
C SER A 471 -11.48 -12.89 -31.59
N ARG A 472 -11.21 -13.96 -30.84
CA ARG A 472 -12.20 -14.96 -30.43
C ARG A 472 -12.29 -14.96 -28.91
N VAL A 473 -13.50 -14.84 -28.40
CA VAL A 473 -13.76 -15.00 -26.96
C VAL A 473 -13.53 -16.47 -26.60
N ILE A 474 -12.60 -16.71 -25.66
CA ILE A 474 -12.39 -18.02 -25.05
C ILE A 474 -13.32 -18.14 -23.86
N ASP A 475 -13.20 -17.20 -22.89
CA ASP A 475 -14.06 -17.12 -21.74
C ASP A 475 -14.73 -15.74 -21.69
N PRO A 476 -16.07 -15.67 -21.66
CA PRO A 476 -16.79 -14.42 -21.49
C PRO A 476 -16.51 -13.80 -20.13
N ALA A 477 -16.77 -12.51 -19.98
CA ALA A 477 -16.51 -11.79 -18.74
C ALA A 477 -17.25 -12.44 -17.56
N ALA A 478 -16.50 -12.90 -16.58
CA ALA A 478 -16.99 -13.50 -15.35
C ALA A 478 -16.46 -12.77 -14.12
N ALA A 479 -17.32 -12.52 -13.13
CA ALA A 479 -16.92 -11.93 -11.87
C ALA A 479 -16.47 -13.02 -10.90
N GLY A 480 -15.42 -12.76 -10.13
CA GLY A 480 -15.05 -13.61 -9.00
C GLY A 480 -16.17 -13.68 -7.96
N GLY A 481 -16.35 -14.84 -7.34
CA GLY A 481 -17.42 -15.05 -6.35
C GLY A 481 -17.24 -14.27 -5.04
N SER A 482 -16.02 -13.80 -4.75
CA SER A 482 -15.69 -13.01 -3.55
C SER A 482 -15.09 -11.65 -3.92
N PRO A 483 -15.31 -10.61 -3.10
CA PRO A 483 -14.66 -9.33 -3.29
C PRO A 483 -13.14 -9.45 -3.09
N ILE A 484 -12.37 -8.74 -3.90
CA ILE A 484 -10.91 -8.68 -3.80
C ILE A 484 -10.46 -7.61 -2.80
N GLU A 485 -11.27 -6.58 -2.58
CA GLU A 485 -11.04 -5.49 -1.64
C GLU A 485 -12.36 -5.12 -0.92
N PRO A 486 -12.28 -4.75 0.35
CA PRO A 486 -11.14 -4.89 1.24
C PRO A 486 -10.89 -6.36 1.63
N GLN A 487 -9.64 -6.76 1.76
CA GLN A 487 -9.27 -8.11 2.21
C GLN A 487 -9.52 -8.24 3.72
N SER A 488 -10.63 -8.86 4.10
CA SER A 488 -11.05 -8.99 5.48
C SER A 488 -9.99 -9.63 6.39
N THR A 489 -9.31 -10.67 5.91
CA THR A 489 -8.23 -11.35 6.65
C THR A 489 -7.09 -10.41 7.00
N ASN A 490 -6.62 -9.61 6.06
CA ASN A 490 -5.52 -8.67 6.27
C ASN A 490 -5.92 -7.55 7.23
N ILE A 491 -7.16 -7.05 7.12
CA ILE A 491 -7.67 -6.00 8.01
C ILE A 491 -7.81 -6.51 9.44
N TYR A 492 -8.36 -7.72 9.65
CA TYR A 492 -8.44 -8.30 10.99
C TYR A 492 -7.06 -8.61 11.55
N LEU A 493 -6.12 -9.09 10.73
CA LEU A 493 -4.73 -9.31 11.15
C LEU A 493 -4.05 -8.00 11.58
N MET A 494 -4.19 -6.95 10.78
CA MET A 494 -3.65 -5.62 11.12
C MET A 494 -4.30 -5.05 12.39
N ALA A 495 -5.62 -5.23 12.55
CA ALA A 495 -6.34 -4.82 13.75
C ALA A 495 -5.86 -5.58 14.99
N LEU A 496 -5.63 -6.89 14.87
CA LEU A 496 -5.08 -7.71 15.95
C LEU A 496 -3.69 -7.23 16.36
N LEU A 497 -2.80 -7.02 15.39
CA LEU A 497 -1.45 -6.51 15.64
C LEU A 497 -1.48 -5.12 16.27
N ALA A 498 -2.32 -4.20 15.77
CA ALA A 498 -2.47 -2.87 16.33
C ALA A 498 -3.04 -2.91 17.76
N GLY A 499 -4.05 -3.77 18.00
CA GLY A 499 -4.67 -3.98 19.30
C GLY A 499 -3.70 -4.51 20.37
N LEU A 500 -2.67 -5.27 19.96
CA LEU A 500 -1.58 -5.73 20.82
C LEU A 500 -0.46 -4.69 20.96
N ALA A 501 -0.10 -4.00 19.88
CA ALA A 501 1.01 -3.06 19.85
C ALA A 501 0.74 -1.79 20.66
N ILE A 502 -0.49 -1.27 20.62
CA ILE A 502 -0.83 -0.02 21.33
C ILE A 502 -0.67 -0.16 22.86
N PRO A 503 -1.28 -1.17 23.52
CA PRO A 503 -1.06 -1.38 24.96
C PRO A 503 0.41 -1.68 25.30
N PHE A 504 1.08 -2.47 24.45
CA PHE A 504 2.50 -2.77 24.63
C PHE A 504 3.34 -1.47 24.62
N ALA A 505 3.15 -0.63 23.60
CA ALA A 505 3.85 0.65 23.52
C ALA A 505 3.51 1.58 24.69
N GLY A 506 2.26 1.61 25.14
CA GLY A 506 1.83 2.40 26.28
C GLY A 506 2.50 1.98 27.59
N ILE A 507 2.60 0.67 27.86
CA ILE A 507 3.29 0.15 29.03
C ILE A 507 4.79 0.40 28.93
N PHE A 508 5.38 0.15 27.77
CA PHE A 508 6.80 0.39 27.51
C PHE A 508 7.18 1.87 27.72
N LEU A 509 6.39 2.80 27.19
CA LEU A 509 6.62 4.22 27.34
C LEU A 509 6.49 4.67 28.80
N ARG A 510 5.49 4.13 29.51
CA ARG A 510 5.32 4.38 30.94
C ARG A 510 6.51 3.90 31.74
N ASP A 511 7.02 2.70 31.49
CA ASP A 511 8.16 2.11 32.19
C ASP A 511 9.45 2.86 31.84
N MET A 512 9.62 3.32 30.61
CA MET A 512 10.74 4.15 30.18
C MET A 512 10.76 5.51 30.85
N LEU A 513 9.58 6.09 31.12
CA LEU A 513 9.45 7.38 31.81
C LEU A 513 9.58 7.28 33.32
N ASN A 514 9.59 6.06 33.89
CA ASN A 514 9.71 5.86 35.32
C ASN A 514 11.20 5.80 35.76
N ASP A 515 11.69 6.90 36.34
CA ASP A 515 13.09 7.09 36.77
C ASP A 515 13.30 6.68 38.23
N THR A 516 12.35 6.00 38.88
CA THR A 516 12.49 5.58 40.30
C THR A 516 13.03 4.17 40.42
N VAL A 517 13.71 3.88 41.54
CA VAL A 517 14.19 2.55 41.91
C VAL A 517 13.01 1.62 42.13
N GLN A 518 12.93 0.53 41.37
CA GLN A 518 11.84 -0.45 41.44
C GLN A 518 12.29 -1.84 41.86
N GLU A 519 13.52 -2.19 41.55
CA GLU A 519 14.08 -3.53 41.78
C GLU A 519 15.50 -3.42 42.38
N VAL A 520 15.96 -4.46 43.06
CA VAL A 520 17.33 -4.55 43.58
C VAL A 520 18.36 -4.32 42.48
N ARG A 521 18.10 -4.88 41.30
CA ARG A 521 18.96 -4.73 40.11
C ARG A 521 19.19 -3.28 39.69
N ASP A 522 18.22 -2.39 39.94
CA ASP A 522 18.39 -0.96 39.66
C ASP A 522 19.50 -0.36 40.50
N VAL A 523 19.66 -0.85 41.75
CA VAL A 523 20.71 -0.42 42.70
C VAL A 523 22.03 -1.08 42.32
N GLU A 524 22.06 -2.39 42.08
CA GLU A 524 23.25 -3.15 41.71
C GLU A 524 23.90 -2.63 40.39
N LYS A 525 23.09 -2.14 39.46
CA LYS A 525 23.60 -1.51 38.22
C LYS A 525 24.17 -0.10 38.46
N ALA A 526 23.66 0.61 39.44
CA ALA A 526 24.03 2.01 39.69
C ALA A 526 25.19 2.19 40.63
N THR A 527 25.45 1.24 41.52
CA THR A 527 26.53 1.32 42.53
C THR A 527 27.07 -0.05 42.91
N THR A 528 28.36 -0.06 43.26
CA THR A 528 29.04 -1.23 43.84
C THR A 528 28.96 -1.26 45.36
N THR A 529 28.23 -0.33 45.99
CA THR A 529 28.04 -0.28 47.45
C THR A 529 27.26 -1.52 47.90
N PRO A 530 27.75 -2.23 48.95
CA PRO A 530 27.08 -3.44 49.45
C PRO A 530 25.64 -3.18 49.90
N ILE A 531 24.72 -4.06 49.50
CA ILE A 531 23.33 -4.03 49.97
C ILE A 531 23.24 -4.89 51.24
N LEU A 532 22.86 -4.27 52.37
CA LEU A 532 22.72 -4.94 53.67
C LEU A 532 21.43 -5.79 53.73
N GLY A 533 20.36 -5.30 53.11
CA GLY A 533 19.09 -6.00 53.05
C GLY A 533 17.91 -5.09 52.68
N GLU A 534 16.73 -5.66 52.75
CA GLU A 534 15.47 -5.01 52.38
C GLU A 534 14.49 -4.98 53.55
N ILE A 535 13.69 -3.92 53.61
CA ILE A 535 12.58 -3.76 54.57
C ILE A 535 11.26 -3.69 53.81
N GLY A 536 10.31 -4.51 54.22
CA GLY A 536 8.97 -4.53 53.62
C GLY A 536 8.16 -3.27 53.94
N HIS A 537 7.16 -3.01 53.12
CA HIS A 537 6.19 -1.93 53.33
C HIS A 537 5.52 -2.06 54.70
N ASN A 538 5.55 -1.00 55.50
CA ASN A 538 4.79 -0.95 56.72
C ASN A 538 3.33 -0.57 56.45
N ASN A 539 2.41 -1.44 56.81
CA ASN A 539 0.97 -1.21 56.64
C ASN A 539 0.32 -0.48 57.82
N THR A 540 1.09 -0.23 58.90
CA THR A 540 0.63 0.51 60.09
C THR A 540 1.17 1.93 60.07
N GLU A 541 0.45 2.88 60.68
CA GLU A 541 0.93 4.26 60.84
C GLU A 541 1.96 4.41 61.99
N GLU A 542 2.20 3.33 62.72
CA GLU A 542 3.14 3.32 63.85
C GLU A 542 4.59 3.42 63.38
N MET A 543 5.35 4.31 63.97
CA MET A 543 6.78 4.48 63.69
C MET A 543 7.64 3.37 64.30
N LEU A 544 7.20 2.74 65.36
CA LEU A 544 7.88 1.66 66.05
C LEU A 544 7.09 0.35 65.84
N VAL A 545 7.60 -0.53 64.97
CA VAL A 545 6.92 -1.80 64.63
C VAL A 545 7.51 -3.02 65.37
N ILE A 546 8.61 -2.82 66.05
CA ILE A 546 9.30 -3.85 66.83
C ILE A 546 8.90 -3.76 68.31
N SER A 547 8.32 -4.84 68.79
CA SER A 547 8.03 -5.05 70.21
C SER A 547 8.42 -6.48 70.63
N GLN A 548 8.46 -6.77 71.95
CA GLN A 548 8.79 -8.11 72.48
C GLN A 548 7.89 -9.21 71.93
N GLN A 549 6.66 -8.87 71.57
CA GLN A 549 5.67 -9.82 71.06
C GLN A 549 5.39 -9.68 69.51
N SER A 550 6.11 -8.75 68.89
CA SER A 550 5.88 -8.49 67.46
C SER A 550 6.36 -9.66 66.57
N ARG A 551 5.43 -10.32 65.89
CA ARG A 551 5.68 -11.34 64.89
C ARG A 551 5.43 -10.85 63.44
N SER A 552 5.50 -9.54 63.25
CA SER A 552 5.29 -8.96 61.93
C SER A 552 6.45 -9.29 61.00
N SER A 553 6.13 -9.41 59.68
CA SER A 553 7.14 -9.62 58.63
C SER A 553 8.24 -8.56 58.66
N SER A 554 7.88 -7.31 58.97
CA SER A 554 8.86 -6.22 59.13
C SER A 554 9.79 -6.40 60.31
N ALA A 555 9.32 -6.90 61.45
CA ALA A 555 10.15 -7.19 62.61
C ALA A 555 11.22 -8.27 62.31
N GLU A 556 10.85 -9.32 61.54
CA GLU A 556 11.82 -10.36 61.14
C GLU A 556 12.87 -9.80 60.18
N LEU A 557 12.51 -8.92 59.24
CA LEU A 557 13.49 -8.27 58.36
C LEU A 557 14.48 -7.39 59.15
N PHE A 558 14.04 -6.67 60.19
CA PHE A 558 14.97 -5.94 61.06
C PHE A 558 15.88 -6.86 61.89
N ARG A 559 15.40 -8.03 62.33
CA ARG A 559 16.23 -9.04 62.96
C ARG A 559 17.31 -9.59 62.03
N LEU A 560 16.96 -9.82 60.78
CA LEU A 560 17.90 -10.23 59.75
C LEU A 560 18.92 -9.14 59.46
N LEU A 561 18.47 -7.89 59.26
CA LEU A 561 19.38 -6.75 59.06
C LEU A 561 20.35 -6.55 60.21
N ARG A 562 19.89 -6.70 61.46
CA ARG A 562 20.76 -6.69 62.64
C ARG A 562 21.87 -7.77 62.60
N ALA A 563 21.49 -9.00 62.21
CA ALA A 563 22.44 -10.11 62.04
C ALA A 563 23.46 -9.77 60.93
N ASN A 564 23.01 -9.32 59.82
CA ASN A 564 23.87 -8.94 58.68
C ASN A 564 24.81 -7.79 59.03
N LEU A 565 24.34 -6.81 59.80
CA LEU A 565 25.13 -5.68 60.27
C LEU A 565 26.30 -6.12 61.15
N GLN A 566 26.09 -7.11 62.08
CA GLN A 566 27.12 -7.69 62.90
C GLN A 566 28.22 -8.41 62.09
N PHE A 567 27.82 -9.13 61.05
CA PHE A 567 28.79 -9.79 60.16
C PHE A 567 29.56 -8.79 59.30
N ALA A 568 28.87 -7.75 58.76
CA ALA A 568 29.52 -6.73 57.97
C ALA A 568 30.60 -5.90 58.64
N ALA A 569 30.52 -5.80 59.94
CA ALA A 569 31.56 -5.13 60.79
C ALA A 569 32.90 -5.90 60.90
N GLY A 570 32.96 -7.16 60.35
CA GLY A 570 34.22 -7.92 60.30
C GLY A 570 34.93 -8.15 61.63
N GLY A 571 34.17 -8.26 62.73
CA GLY A 571 34.73 -8.49 64.07
C GLY A 571 35.33 -7.26 64.76
N LYS A 572 35.27 -6.08 64.19
CA LYS A 572 35.61 -4.79 64.80
C LYS A 572 34.40 -4.26 65.56
N GLU A 573 34.70 -3.48 66.63
CA GLU A 573 33.65 -2.77 67.36
C GLU A 573 32.89 -1.82 66.37
N ASN A 574 31.59 -2.02 66.21
CA ASN A 574 30.70 -1.19 65.37
C ASN A 574 29.67 -0.54 66.30
N LYS A 575 30.14 0.44 67.08
CA LYS A 575 29.28 1.09 68.06
C LYS A 575 28.48 2.25 67.52
N VAL A 576 29.07 3.04 66.61
CA VAL A 576 28.44 4.27 66.11
C VAL A 576 27.99 4.05 64.67
N ILE A 577 26.67 4.01 64.43
CA ILE A 577 26.04 3.72 63.15
C ILE A 577 25.32 4.99 62.63
N LEU A 578 25.77 5.50 61.53
CA LEU A 578 25.12 6.62 60.84
C LEU A 578 24.01 6.11 59.95
N VAL A 579 22.80 6.72 59.99
CA VAL A 579 21.72 6.48 59.08
C VAL A 579 21.48 7.75 58.28
N THR A 580 21.60 7.64 56.94
CA THR A 580 21.39 8.74 56.03
C THR A 580 20.69 8.27 54.75
N SER A 581 20.46 9.16 53.78
CA SER A 581 19.81 8.85 52.51
C SER A 581 20.07 9.92 51.45
N SER A 582 19.54 9.74 50.22
CA SER A 582 19.63 10.77 49.19
C SER A 582 18.71 11.95 49.43
N MET A 583 17.50 11.70 49.89
CA MET A 583 16.47 12.75 50.03
C MET A 583 15.61 12.53 51.30
N SER A 584 14.83 13.57 51.63
CA SER A 584 13.87 13.48 52.72
C SER A 584 12.70 12.56 52.34
N GLY A 585 12.19 11.78 53.28
CA GLY A 585 11.03 10.89 53.06
C GLY A 585 11.40 9.44 52.68
N GLU A 586 12.67 9.06 52.64
CA GLU A 586 13.12 7.70 52.36
C GLU A 586 12.98 6.73 53.55
N GLY A 587 12.63 7.23 54.71
CA GLY A 587 12.34 6.41 55.90
C GLY A 587 13.50 6.27 56.90
N LYS A 588 14.48 7.19 56.92
CA LYS A 588 15.61 7.18 57.81
C LYS A 588 15.22 7.03 59.29
N THR A 589 14.38 7.94 59.79
CA THR A 589 13.94 7.95 61.18
C THR A 589 13.19 6.67 61.55
N PHE A 590 12.29 6.19 60.66
CA PHE A 590 11.62 4.90 60.84
C PHE A 590 12.64 3.77 60.97
N PHE A 591 13.63 3.77 60.10
CA PHE A 591 14.69 2.77 60.08
C PHE A 591 15.54 2.84 61.33
N SER A 592 15.98 4.05 61.73
CA SER A 592 16.82 4.29 62.90
C SER A 592 16.17 3.79 64.17
N LEU A 593 14.89 4.11 64.40
CA LEU A 593 14.13 3.69 65.58
C LEU A 593 13.97 2.18 65.66
N ASN A 594 13.59 1.53 64.54
CA ASN A 594 13.36 0.10 64.50
C ASN A 594 14.67 -0.71 64.56
N LEU A 595 15.76 -0.23 63.97
CA LEU A 595 17.10 -0.84 64.16
C LEU A 595 17.50 -0.79 65.57
N ALA A 596 17.35 0.38 66.24
CA ALA A 596 17.64 0.55 67.62
C ALA A 596 16.86 -0.40 68.56
N ALA A 597 15.56 -0.48 68.32
CA ALA A 597 14.66 -1.41 68.96
C ALA A 597 15.11 -2.88 68.79
N SER A 598 15.48 -3.25 67.55
CA SER A 598 15.97 -4.60 67.22
C SER A 598 17.30 -4.93 67.95
N LEU A 599 18.21 -3.96 68.07
CA LEU A 599 19.46 -4.12 68.77
C LEU A 599 19.22 -4.22 70.31
N MET A 600 18.36 -3.36 70.85
CA MET A 600 18.00 -3.36 72.31
C MET A 600 17.37 -4.72 72.69
N MET A 601 16.58 -5.37 71.86
CA MET A 601 16.02 -6.69 72.13
C MET A 601 17.08 -7.78 72.40
N THR A 602 18.33 -7.54 72.10
CA THR A 602 19.42 -8.47 72.41
C THR A 602 20.06 -8.19 73.76
N GLY A 603 19.45 -7.34 74.61
CA GLY A 603 19.99 -6.96 75.93
C GLY A 603 21.08 -5.89 75.82
N LYS A 604 21.23 -5.21 74.73
CA LYS A 604 22.24 -4.16 74.51
C LYS A 604 21.66 -2.79 74.84
N LYS A 605 22.48 -1.93 75.42
CA LYS A 605 22.15 -0.54 75.69
C LYS A 605 22.27 0.25 74.40
N VAL A 606 21.18 0.84 73.95
CA VAL A 606 21.12 1.53 72.61
C VAL A 606 20.60 2.95 72.82
N VAL A 607 21.21 3.91 72.12
CA VAL A 607 20.72 5.28 72.04
C VAL A 607 20.63 5.74 70.66
N VAL A 608 19.51 6.46 70.30
CA VAL A 608 19.27 7.09 68.99
C VAL A 608 19.42 8.60 69.13
N LEU A 609 20.26 9.20 68.32
CA LEU A 609 20.52 10.65 68.33
C LEU A 609 19.88 11.28 67.02
N GLY A 610 19.12 12.33 67.23
CA GLY A 610 18.50 13.10 66.12
C GLY A 610 19.44 14.19 65.59
N PHE A 611 20.38 13.83 64.70
CA PHE A 611 21.28 14.77 64.05
C PHE A 611 20.66 15.45 62.79
N ASP A 612 19.35 15.26 62.49
CA ASP A 612 18.67 16.11 61.55
C ASP A 612 18.20 17.41 62.22
N LEU A 613 19.15 18.36 62.40
CA LEU A 613 18.87 19.64 63.06
C LEU A 613 17.97 20.56 62.21
N ARG A 614 17.75 20.23 60.94
CA ARG A 614 16.94 21.05 60.03
C ARG A 614 15.45 20.65 60.00
N LYS A 615 15.18 19.36 60.05
CA LYS A 615 13.83 18.79 60.03
C LYS A 615 13.70 17.68 61.09
N PRO A 616 13.78 18.01 62.38
CA PRO A 616 13.74 17.03 63.42
C PRO A 616 12.43 16.26 63.46
N LYS A 617 12.50 14.94 63.27
CA LYS A 617 11.33 14.04 63.28
C LYS A 617 11.45 12.90 64.28
N LEU A 618 12.66 12.69 64.86
CA LEU A 618 12.94 11.55 65.74
C LEU A 618 12.01 11.53 66.93
N THR A 619 11.94 12.61 67.69
CA THR A 619 11.11 12.74 68.89
C THR A 619 9.64 12.74 68.61
N GLN A 620 9.22 13.37 67.46
CA GLN A 620 7.84 13.31 66.97
C GLN A 620 7.39 11.88 66.69
N GLY A 621 8.29 11.05 66.12
CA GLY A 621 7.97 9.68 65.75
C GLY A 621 7.66 8.77 66.97
N VAL A 622 8.03 9.16 68.16
CA VAL A 622 7.83 8.41 69.42
C VAL A 622 7.07 9.21 70.42
N ASN A 623 6.44 10.31 70.06
CA ASN A 623 5.64 11.19 70.94
C ASN A 623 6.42 11.77 72.13
N LEU A 624 7.68 12.11 71.90
CA LEU A 624 8.54 12.73 72.90
C LEU A 624 8.69 14.25 72.69
N PRO A 625 8.87 15.04 73.77
CA PRO A 625 9.17 16.46 73.62
C PRO A 625 10.55 16.69 72.97
N ASN A 626 10.73 17.80 72.27
CA ASN A 626 12.02 18.16 71.66
C ASN A 626 12.53 19.51 72.18
N ASN A 627 12.33 19.78 73.48
CA ASN A 627 12.67 21.07 74.10
C ASN A 627 14.12 21.18 74.40
N ILE A 628 14.76 20.09 74.81
CA ILE A 628 16.18 19.98 75.14
C ILE A 628 16.75 18.85 74.26
N GLY A 629 17.90 19.10 73.66
CA GLY A 629 18.54 18.13 72.80
C GLY A 629 19.93 18.57 72.33
N ILE A 630 20.43 17.94 71.27
CA ILE A 630 21.76 18.12 70.70
C ILE A 630 22.06 19.61 70.42
N THR A 631 21.12 20.38 69.89
CA THR A 631 21.31 21.82 69.66
C THR A 631 21.61 22.58 70.95
N ASN A 632 20.88 22.30 72.05
CA ASN A 632 21.09 22.96 73.33
C ASN A 632 22.44 22.60 73.90
N TYR A 633 22.83 21.32 73.83
CA TYR A 633 24.15 20.85 74.29
C TYR A 633 25.30 21.51 73.53
N LEU A 634 25.18 21.64 72.18
CA LEU A 634 26.24 22.23 71.39
C LEU A 634 26.40 23.74 71.60
N ILE A 635 25.32 24.45 71.92
CA ILE A 635 25.35 25.90 72.13
C ILE A 635 25.70 26.29 73.55
N SER A 636 25.36 25.48 74.53
CA SER A 636 25.53 25.81 75.99
C SER A 636 26.35 24.75 76.73
N ASP A 637 27.23 25.18 77.60
CA ASP A 637 27.99 24.29 78.50
C ASP A 637 27.22 23.89 79.76
N SER A 638 26.04 24.46 80.00
CA SER A 638 25.16 24.15 81.10
C SER A 638 24.32 22.91 80.95
N VAL A 639 24.17 22.40 79.71
CA VAL A 639 23.34 21.22 79.41
C VAL A 639 24.25 19.98 79.48
N GLN A 640 23.90 19.05 80.33
CA GLN A 640 24.63 17.77 80.50
C GLN A 640 23.95 16.72 79.63
N ILE A 641 24.64 15.60 79.32
CA ILE A 641 24.09 14.53 78.44
C ILE A 641 22.84 13.89 79.05
N GLU A 642 22.85 13.73 80.39
CA GLU A 642 21.76 13.17 81.18
C GLU A 642 20.45 13.96 80.99
N ASP A 643 20.54 15.30 80.89
CA ASP A 643 19.38 16.19 80.68
C ASP A 643 18.69 16.00 79.35
N MET A 644 19.40 15.43 78.30
CA MET A 644 18.90 15.20 76.94
C MET A 644 18.31 13.81 76.74
N ILE A 645 18.66 12.84 77.59
CA ILE A 645 18.25 11.46 77.43
C ILE A 645 16.76 11.34 77.79
N GLN A 646 16.02 10.86 76.85
CA GLN A 646 14.57 10.51 76.98
C GLN A 646 14.40 9.05 76.63
N PHE A 647 13.36 8.41 77.13
CA PHE A 647 13.05 7.03 76.85
C PHE A 647 11.75 6.92 76.05
N ALA A 648 11.72 6.07 75.04
CA ALA A 648 10.53 5.86 74.25
C ALA A 648 9.36 5.31 75.10
N PRO A 649 8.14 5.90 75.07
CA PRO A 649 7.02 5.47 75.88
C PRO A 649 6.67 3.97 75.70
N ASP A 650 6.76 3.47 74.48
CA ASP A 650 6.44 2.08 74.13
C ASP A 650 7.61 1.11 74.33
N MET A 651 8.82 1.66 74.61
CA MET A 651 10.06 0.92 74.91
C MET A 651 10.93 1.66 75.91
N PRO A 652 10.68 1.50 77.24
CA PRO A 652 11.35 2.25 78.28
C PRO A 652 12.85 2.07 78.35
N GLU A 653 13.44 1.08 77.73
CA GLU A 653 14.88 0.83 77.70
C GLU A 653 15.58 1.47 76.47
N LEU A 654 14.80 2.01 75.51
CA LEU A 654 15.34 2.67 74.29
C LEU A 654 15.59 4.15 74.59
N ALA A 655 16.85 4.52 74.70
CA ALA A 655 17.29 5.88 74.98
C ALA A 655 17.22 6.69 73.64
N ILE A 656 16.69 7.90 73.74
CA ILE A 656 16.56 8.81 72.64
C ILE A 656 17.06 10.19 73.02
N ILE A 657 17.92 10.78 72.21
CA ILE A 657 18.37 12.16 72.35
C ILE A 657 17.83 12.93 71.12
N GLY A 658 16.90 13.81 71.35
CA GLY A 658 16.32 14.66 70.28
C GLY A 658 17.35 15.69 69.77
N SER A 659 17.05 16.27 68.64
CA SER A 659 17.86 17.37 68.11
C SER A 659 17.77 18.66 68.94
N GLY A 660 16.69 18.82 69.71
CA GLY A 660 16.34 20.10 70.33
C GLY A 660 15.69 21.09 69.36
N PRO A 661 15.50 22.34 69.76
CA PRO A 661 14.97 23.39 68.94
C PRO A 661 15.82 23.60 67.64
N ILE A 662 15.17 23.93 66.56
CA ILE A 662 15.86 24.17 65.28
C ILE A 662 16.76 25.41 65.40
N PRO A 663 18.07 25.28 65.22
CA PRO A 663 18.99 26.41 65.33
C PRO A 663 19.01 27.22 64.02
N PRO A 664 19.41 28.52 64.12
CA PRO A 664 19.53 29.35 62.90
C PRO A 664 20.71 28.95 62.02
N ASN A 665 21.72 28.27 62.50
CA ASN A 665 22.97 27.88 61.87
C ASN A 665 23.29 26.38 62.05
N PRO A 666 22.47 25.47 61.53
CA PRO A 666 22.68 24.02 61.76
C PRO A 666 24.01 23.50 61.23
N ALA A 667 24.49 24.00 60.11
CA ALA A 667 25.73 23.53 59.49
C ALA A 667 26.97 23.84 60.33
N GLU A 668 27.05 25.01 60.94
CA GLU A 668 28.17 25.40 61.75
C GLU A 668 28.19 24.58 63.05
N LEU A 669 27.03 24.33 63.66
CA LEU A 669 26.93 23.51 64.86
C LEU A 669 27.40 22.09 64.60
N MET A 670 27.18 21.55 63.39
CA MET A 670 27.68 20.21 63.05
C MET A 670 29.19 20.11 62.91
N LEU A 671 29.91 21.22 62.85
CA LEU A 671 31.38 21.25 62.79
C LEU A 671 32.06 21.42 64.19
N LEU A 672 31.27 21.58 65.22
CA LEU A 672 31.81 21.81 66.55
C LEU A 672 32.51 20.55 67.09
N PRO A 673 33.78 20.66 67.70
CA PRO A 673 34.47 19.52 68.30
C PRO A 673 33.70 18.87 69.44
N LYS A 674 32.75 19.59 70.03
CA LYS A 674 31.88 19.13 71.13
C LYS A 674 31.05 17.90 70.76
N ILE A 675 30.80 17.69 69.43
CA ILE A 675 30.15 16.47 68.90
C ILE A 675 31.02 15.24 69.20
N GLY A 676 32.32 15.35 69.02
CA GLY A 676 33.25 14.25 69.36
C GLY A 676 33.19 13.87 70.81
N VAL A 677 33.15 14.88 71.70
CA VAL A 677 33.05 14.68 73.17
C VAL A 677 31.74 13.97 73.53
N LEU A 678 30.59 14.43 72.91
CA LEU A 678 29.29 13.80 73.11
C LEU A 678 29.29 12.31 72.68
N ILE A 679 29.87 12.03 71.54
CA ILE A 679 29.89 10.65 71.02
C ILE A 679 30.85 9.77 71.90
N ASP A 680 31.98 10.27 72.35
CA ASP A 680 32.92 9.51 73.16
C ASP A 680 32.33 9.22 74.54
N GLU A 681 31.61 10.14 75.16
CA GLU A 681 30.91 9.92 76.44
C GLU A 681 29.79 8.89 76.28
N LEU A 682 29.02 8.99 75.20
CA LEU A 682 27.96 8.00 74.88
C LEU A 682 28.53 6.61 74.56
N LYS A 683 29.71 6.47 73.95
CA LYS A 683 30.40 5.19 73.73
C LYS A 683 30.77 4.49 75.04
N ALA A 684 31.02 5.24 76.14
CA ALA A 684 31.28 4.67 77.45
C ALA A 684 30.01 4.13 78.12
N ALA A 685 28.82 4.72 77.80
CA ALA A 685 27.56 4.39 78.46
C ALA A 685 26.69 3.40 77.69
N PHE A 686 26.81 3.38 76.35
CA PHE A 686 25.96 2.60 75.41
C PHE A 686 26.80 1.60 74.60
N ASP A 687 26.15 0.45 74.21
CA ASP A 687 26.73 -0.54 73.32
C ASP A 687 26.60 -0.12 71.88
N TYR A 688 25.47 0.57 71.52
CA TYR A 688 25.19 1.08 70.17
C TYR A 688 24.68 2.51 70.25
N ILE A 689 25.17 3.32 69.32
CA ILE A 689 24.76 4.70 69.06
C ILE A 689 24.32 4.84 67.66
N ILE A 690 23.03 5.13 67.40
CA ILE A 690 22.47 5.31 66.06
C ILE A 690 22.27 6.80 65.82
N LEU A 691 22.90 7.32 64.78
CA LEU A 691 22.82 8.73 64.40
C LEU A 691 21.78 8.86 63.25
N ASP A 692 20.58 9.33 63.57
CA ASP A 692 19.54 9.67 62.55
C ASP A 692 19.87 11.05 61.96
N SER A 693 20.42 11.10 60.76
CA SER A 693 20.96 12.31 60.16
C SER A 693 20.13 12.87 59.02
N SER A 694 20.44 14.09 58.60
CA SER A 694 19.89 14.70 57.38
C SER A 694 20.26 13.90 56.12
N PRO A 695 19.49 14.00 55.01
CA PRO A 695 19.88 13.38 53.77
C PRO A 695 21.20 13.94 53.21
N VAL A 696 22.22 13.09 53.07
CA VAL A 696 23.53 13.51 52.55
C VAL A 696 23.49 14.01 51.10
N GLY A 697 22.47 13.61 50.34
CA GLY A 697 22.26 14.12 48.99
C GLY A 697 21.69 15.54 48.91
N GLN A 698 21.17 16.07 50.04
CA GLN A 698 20.60 17.42 50.11
C GLN A 698 21.47 18.40 50.88
N VAL A 699 22.17 17.92 51.91
CA VAL A 699 22.99 18.76 52.80
C VAL A 699 24.26 18.04 53.18
N ALA A 700 25.36 18.81 53.29
CA ALA A 700 26.67 18.28 53.69
C ALA A 700 26.82 18.02 55.20
N ASP A 701 25.85 18.42 56.01
CA ASP A 701 25.91 18.35 57.50
C ASP A 701 26.22 16.93 57.96
N THR A 702 25.66 15.93 57.30
CA THR A 702 25.88 14.52 57.59
C THR A 702 27.37 14.10 57.48
N LEU A 703 28.13 14.71 56.56
CA LEU A 703 29.53 14.38 56.35
C LEU A 703 30.43 14.85 57.55
N ALA A 704 29.96 15.84 58.24
CA ALA A 704 30.66 16.28 59.48
C ALA A 704 30.71 15.19 60.56
N LEU A 705 29.78 14.23 60.52
CA LEU A 705 29.73 13.08 61.43
C LEU A 705 30.69 11.94 61.05
N ALA A 706 31.22 11.95 59.79
CA ALA A 706 32.04 10.88 59.26
C ALA A 706 33.29 10.49 60.11
N PRO A 707 33.98 11.40 60.78
CA PRO A 707 35.09 11.03 61.63
C PRO A 707 34.70 10.15 62.85
N TYR A 708 33.48 10.30 63.33
CA TYR A 708 33.00 9.74 64.60
C TYR A 708 32.27 8.43 64.53
N ILE A 709 31.89 8.02 63.27
CA ILE A 709 31.12 6.82 63.00
C ILE A 709 32.00 5.60 62.74
N ASP A 710 31.47 4.41 62.92
CA ASP A 710 32.11 3.13 62.57
C ASP A 710 31.56 2.55 61.26
N SER A 711 30.24 2.71 61.02
CA SER A 711 29.57 2.32 59.76
C SER A 711 28.47 3.30 59.38
N SER A 712 28.04 3.22 58.13
CA SER A 712 26.96 4.06 57.66
C SER A 712 25.94 3.25 56.85
N LEU A 713 24.66 3.53 57.08
CA LEU A 713 23.51 2.90 56.43
C LEU A 713 22.81 3.93 55.56
N TYR A 714 22.76 3.65 54.30
CA TYR A 714 22.15 4.53 53.30
C TYR A 714 20.81 3.98 52.86
N ILE A 715 19.74 4.73 53.13
CA ILE A 715 18.39 4.28 52.90
C ILE A 715 17.99 4.69 51.50
N VAL A 716 17.52 3.72 50.69
CA VAL A 716 16.94 3.87 49.36
C VAL A 716 15.52 3.35 49.42
N ARG A 717 14.56 4.15 48.98
CA ARG A 717 13.13 3.78 49.05
C ARG A 717 12.58 3.40 47.66
N TYR A 718 11.98 2.23 47.57
CA TYR A 718 11.31 1.76 46.34
C TYR A 718 10.21 2.69 45.89
N ASN A 719 10.09 2.89 44.58
CA ASN A 719 9.14 3.76 43.91
C ASN A 719 9.16 5.24 44.40
N TYR A 720 10.24 5.65 45.02
CA TYR A 720 10.44 6.99 45.56
C TYR A 720 11.79 7.57 45.20
N THR A 721 12.89 6.88 45.54
CA THR A 721 14.24 7.32 45.20
C THR A 721 14.49 7.25 43.70
N HIS A 722 14.97 8.35 43.13
CA HIS A 722 15.31 8.38 41.69
C HIS A 722 16.62 7.64 41.43
N LYS A 723 16.70 6.88 40.32
CA LYS A 723 17.91 6.11 39.94
C LYS A 723 19.17 6.97 39.88
N LYS A 724 19.05 8.22 39.40
CA LYS A 724 20.17 9.18 39.35
C LYS A 724 20.74 9.49 40.73
N GLN A 725 19.97 9.39 41.81
CA GLN A 725 20.44 9.68 43.18
C GLN A 725 21.31 8.57 43.75
N LEU A 726 21.28 7.39 43.15
CA LEU A 726 22.19 6.30 43.54
C LEU A 726 23.66 6.62 43.25
N GLN A 727 23.93 7.56 42.34
CA GLN A 727 25.29 8.05 42.11
C GLN A 727 25.89 8.72 43.31
N ILE A 728 25.06 9.32 44.18
CA ILE A 728 25.51 9.97 45.40
C ILE A 728 26.17 8.95 46.33
N ILE A 729 25.52 7.82 46.57
CA ILE A 729 26.11 6.78 47.44
C ILE A 729 27.30 6.11 46.78
N ASP A 730 27.29 5.91 45.45
CA ASP A 730 28.42 5.37 44.71
C ASP A 730 29.67 6.27 44.84
N ASP A 731 29.49 7.60 44.70
CA ASP A 731 30.54 8.59 44.89
C ASP A 731 31.07 8.61 46.34
N LEU A 732 30.18 8.51 47.34
CA LEU A 732 30.54 8.45 48.74
C LEU A 732 31.33 7.17 49.08
N TYR A 733 30.95 6.06 48.48
CA TYR A 733 31.62 4.76 48.64
C TYR A 733 33.00 4.77 48.00
N LYS A 734 33.11 5.17 46.73
CA LYS A 734 34.38 5.24 46.00
C LYS A 734 35.36 6.26 46.58
N SER A 735 34.86 7.42 46.99
CA SER A 735 35.69 8.47 47.62
C SER A 735 36.00 8.23 49.09
N ARG A 736 35.49 7.14 49.71
CA ARG A 736 35.65 6.78 51.12
C ARG A 736 35.30 7.91 52.10
N LYS A 737 34.32 8.76 51.73
CA LYS A 737 33.87 9.87 52.59
C LYS A 737 33.01 9.41 53.75
N LEU A 738 32.41 8.25 53.66
CA LEU A 738 31.69 7.58 54.72
C LEU A 738 32.40 6.27 55.04
N LYS A 739 32.41 5.89 56.32
CA LYS A 739 32.99 4.62 56.77
C LYS A 739 32.01 3.48 56.55
N HIS A 740 32.46 2.41 55.94
CA HIS A 740 31.71 1.18 55.66
C HIS A 740 30.25 1.42 55.22
N PRO A 741 30.01 2.19 54.15
CA PRO A 741 28.64 2.46 53.72
C PRO A 741 27.99 1.22 53.16
N MET A 742 26.74 0.98 53.57
CA MET A 742 25.89 -0.12 53.14
C MET A 742 24.50 0.41 52.78
N ILE A 743 23.87 -0.14 51.76
CA ILE A 743 22.54 0.28 51.33
C ILE A 743 21.46 -0.59 51.99
N VAL A 744 20.41 0.05 52.44
CA VAL A 744 19.18 -0.61 52.89
C VAL A 744 18.03 -0.17 51.99
N LEU A 745 17.37 -1.15 51.43
CA LEU A 745 16.21 -0.92 50.57
C LEU A 745 14.94 -0.90 51.40
N ASN A 746 14.24 0.22 51.40
CA ASN A 746 13.05 0.44 52.23
C ASN A 746 11.76 0.43 51.37
N ASP A 747 10.65 0.08 52.01
CA ASP A 747 9.31 0.10 51.39
C ASP A 747 9.15 -0.95 50.29
N ALA A 748 9.75 -2.13 50.44
CA ALA A 748 9.56 -3.23 49.52
C ALA A 748 8.12 -3.75 49.59
N LYS A 749 7.33 -3.55 48.52
CA LYS A 749 5.99 -4.14 48.39
C LYS A 749 6.14 -5.62 48.12
N LYS A 750 5.38 -6.48 48.83
CA LYS A 750 5.28 -7.93 48.51
C LYS A 750 4.99 -8.10 47.01
N SER A 751 6.01 -8.29 46.21
CA SER A 751 5.87 -8.82 44.86
C SER A 751 5.56 -10.31 45.05
N ASN A 752 4.53 -10.82 44.37
CA ASN A 752 4.25 -12.25 44.18
C ASN A 752 5.32 -12.94 43.34
N SER A 753 6.54 -12.44 43.32
CA SER A 753 7.66 -13.04 42.63
C SER A 753 8.22 -14.17 43.48
N TYR A 754 7.84 -15.37 43.15
CA TYR A 754 8.51 -16.59 43.56
C TYR A 754 10.02 -16.49 43.27
N GLY A 755 10.83 -16.39 44.32
CA GLY A 755 12.18 -16.89 44.42
C GLY A 755 13.20 -16.33 43.41
N TYR A 756 13.98 -15.37 43.93
CA TYR A 756 15.43 -15.34 43.84
C TYR A 756 15.93 -14.41 44.95
N SER A 757 16.04 -14.96 46.15
CA SER A 757 16.88 -14.39 47.17
C SER A 757 18.31 -14.88 46.91
N TYR A 758 19.25 -13.98 46.68
CA TYR A 758 20.67 -14.29 46.62
C TYR A 758 21.10 -14.99 47.90
N GLY A 759 21.79 -16.11 47.73
CA GLY A 759 22.18 -17.05 48.73
C GLY A 759 22.79 -16.45 50.01
N TYR A 760 22.14 -16.68 51.05
CA TYR A 760 22.50 -17.01 52.44
C TYR A 760 21.21 -16.91 53.23
N GLY A 761 20.48 -18.01 53.41
CA GLY A 761 19.34 -17.93 54.28
C GLY A 761 18.35 -19.06 54.05
N TYR A 762 18.37 -19.94 55.01
CA TYR A 762 17.44 -21.03 55.25
C TYR A 762 15.98 -20.68 54.96
N GLY A 763 15.33 -21.49 54.14
CA GLY A 763 13.90 -21.43 53.88
C GLY A 763 13.07 -21.62 55.13
N TYR A 764 12.50 -20.55 55.60
CA TYR A 764 11.39 -20.53 56.55
C TYR A 764 10.33 -19.53 56.05
N GLY A 765 9.52 -19.99 55.15
CA GLY A 765 8.46 -19.14 54.57
C GLY A 765 7.17 -19.86 54.35
N ASN A 766 6.70 -20.74 55.22
CA ASN A 766 5.34 -21.31 55.14
C ASN A 766 4.84 -21.80 56.51
N TYR A 767 4.79 -20.93 57.48
CA TYR A 767 4.00 -21.17 58.68
C TYR A 767 3.37 -19.84 59.13
N TYR A 768 2.18 -19.57 58.71
CA TYR A 768 1.10 -18.71 59.20
C TYR A 768 0.38 -18.05 58.07
N GLU A 769 -0.58 -18.79 57.47
CA GLU A 769 -1.71 -18.20 56.76
C GLU A 769 -2.66 -17.60 57.82
N GLU A 770 -2.73 -16.30 57.92
CA GLU A 770 -3.89 -15.64 58.50
C GLU A 770 -5.02 -15.67 57.46
N GLU A 771 -6.14 -16.30 57.81
CA GLU A 771 -7.40 -16.29 57.03
C GLU A 771 -7.86 -14.86 56.75
N SER A 772 -7.48 -14.30 55.61
CA SER A 772 -8.19 -13.16 55.06
C SER A 772 -9.34 -13.70 54.20
N LYS A 773 -10.55 -13.68 54.75
CA LYS A 773 -11.81 -13.85 54.00
C LYS A 773 -11.95 -12.77 52.94
N GLY A 774 -11.37 -13.02 51.77
CA GLY A 774 -11.42 -12.13 50.59
C GLY A 774 -12.28 -12.77 49.49
N LEU A 775 -13.17 -11.99 48.96
CA LEU A 775 -14.09 -12.02 47.78
C LEU A 775 -14.01 -13.18 46.77
N GLY A 776 -13.03 -14.06 46.79
CA GLY A 776 -12.87 -15.20 45.88
C GLY A 776 -13.87 -16.36 46.04
N SER A 777 -14.53 -16.47 47.20
CA SER A 777 -15.49 -17.56 47.50
C SER A 777 -16.90 -17.31 46.95
N LYS A 778 -17.22 -16.06 46.57
CA LYS A 778 -18.54 -15.72 45.97
C LYS A 778 -18.66 -15.98 44.47
N LEU A 779 -17.54 -16.02 43.74
CA LEU A 779 -17.53 -16.25 42.29
C LEU A 779 -17.56 -17.74 41.88
N ARG A 780 -17.25 -18.68 42.80
CA ARG A 780 -17.35 -20.13 42.54
C ARG A 780 -18.75 -20.73 42.67
N LYS A 781 -19.73 -19.95 43.18
CA LYS A 781 -21.14 -20.38 43.31
C LYS A 781 -22.06 -19.90 42.19
N LEU A 782 -21.54 -19.19 41.18
CA LEU A 782 -22.32 -18.69 40.03
C LEU A 782 -22.00 -19.41 38.73
N VAL A 783 -21.16 -20.45 38.78
CA VAL A 783 -20.91 -21.37 37.65
C VAL A 783 -21.08 -22.81 38.19
N LYS A 784 -22.30 -23.15 38.48
CA LYS A 784 -22.86 -24.49 38.49
C LYS A 784 -24.27 -24.38 37.97
#